data_606f096095d377bfd07b64a1c4f1da26
#
_entry.id   606f096095d377bfd07b64a1c4f1da26
#
_cell.length_a   1.000
_cell.length_b   1.000
_cell.length_c   1.000
_cell.angle_alpha   90.00
_cell.angle_beta   90.00
_cell.angle_gamma   90.00
#
_symmetry.space_group_name_H-M   'P 1'
#
loop_
_entity.id
_entity.type
_entity.pdbx_description
1 polymer ?
#
loop_
_entity_poly.entity_id
_entity_poly.type
_entity_poly.pdbx_seq_one_letter_code
_entity_poly.pdbx_strand_id
1 'polypeptide(L)'
;MKQSMKKSFPLALILLAAGFADAARAPEAKADYLANKKQNIEARGNVYNAQQWGDHFDLMDANRDGLLTAQEQADFDADKKTTTVAKTPAPKAPAPVKTQAAKPASNVTPAVAASKAPFEGNPATTVWFNQPGKGFDQSLVLGNGRIGAMVFGGVGEERIVLNESSVWSGSRVDNDIPGAYTHLPEIRRLLAEGNYNDASQLTKKHFYPREKPVMGQKIGTFGRYQNLGNLHLKFADAAAPAEEYRRELDLNTALARVNYRRGATSFTREHFVSKADEVFVSRLTGPVSFTVVLDRAERFVTTAVGDRELLMTGTLNDGKGGDGLTYVGRLRVVGGKAKAEGNKLVVSADDEVILLFAAATDYRGFAGRQLSDSLAATSADLDLAEQKSFAQLRSAQQADHGKYFNRVTLSLPATDNSQLPTDERLAMYRDQANDPALAALFANFGRYLLIGSSQPGGLPANLQGIWADEIHTMWNGDWHFNINVQMNYWPALNCNMVELHEPMISLIESLVEPGQTTAQACYDSPGWIAHRATNPWGYTSPGMMDLGSAAWLCEHLWEAYAFSLDKNYLREVYPVMKGSAEFFLHNLWEGPDNNWLVTGPSKSSETSGLAPNKQRAAICYAPTMDMQALRQLFGNTLRMAEILGVDEAFQKELKAKRARLAPNQIGPDGRIQEWIKPYEDTEPTHRHISPLYGLYPYYEITPETTPELAEASRKFLVKRGVGQSTGWSNAWKINCWARLGDGQKSWDFVHQMLLDNTYDNMFSQFRPPANEKQKKLFQIEANFGFTAGVAEMLMQSHPESGKVGAPPVIRLLPALPEQWPAGKVTGLLARGGFEVDIEWADGEVVEATIHSLNGTPGTVRYGDQIIEINIEAGEIQRLVASGS
;
A
#
# COMPACT_ATOMS: atom_id res chain seq x y z
N MET A 1 -34.38 50.81 8.00
CA MET A 1 -35.52 50.28 7.23
C MET A 1 -35.09 48.92 6.67
N LYS A 2 -35.73 47.88 7.18
CA LYS A 2 -36.03 46.55 6.67
C LYS A 2 -34.92 45.87 5.82
N GLN A 3 -34.16 44.91 6.38
CA GLN A 3 -34.48 43.50 6.66
C GLN A 3 -34.44 42.60 5.40
N SER A 4 -33.49 41.70 5.38
CA SER A 4 -33.85 40.28 5.46
C SER A 4 -32.64 39.40 5.76
N MET A 5 -32.62 38.87 6.97
CA MET A 5 -31.78 37.74 7.38
C MET A 5 -32.28 36.49 6.66
N LYS A 6 -31.40 35.78 5.96
CA LYS A 6 -31.62 34.37 5.61
C LYS A 6 -30.74 33.49 6.51
N LYS A 7 -31.44 32.75 7.37
CA LYS A 7 -30.87 31.73 8.25
C LYS A 7 -30.41 30.55 7.42
N SER A 8 -29.14 30.21 7.50
CA SER A 8 -28.62 28.90 7.13
C SER A 8 -28.70 27.96 8.34
N PHE A 9 -29.48 26.90 8.21
CA PHE A 9 -29.51 25.78 9.17
C PHE A 9 -28.60 24.65 8.68
N PRO A 10 -27.86 23.98 9.56
CA PRO A 10 -26.98 22.89 9.16
C PRO A 10 -27.78 21.59 8.95
N LEU A 11 -27.63 20.98 7.79
CA LEU A 11 -28.37 19.81 7.28
C LEU A 11 -27.87 18.45 7.87
N ALA A 12 -27.10 18.47 8.94
CA ALA A 12 -26.54 17.25 9.53
C ALA A 12 -27.40 16.59 10.62
N LEU A 13 -28.54 17.22 11.01
CA LEU A 13 -29.34 16.74 12.17
C LEU A 13 -30.67 16.07 11.80
N ILE A 14 -30.99 15.91 10.51
CA ILE A 14 -32.31 15.39 10.08
C ILE A 14 -32.30 13.87 9.83
N LEU A 15 -31.20 13.22 9.80
CA LEU A 15 -31.10 11.75 9.56
C LEU A 15 -31.15 10.89 10.82
N LEU A 16 -31.13 11.48 12.00
CA LEU A 16 -31.19 10.73 13.29
C LEU A 16 -32.53 10.94 14.05
N ALA A 17 -33.40 11.82 13.60
CA ALA A 17 -34.68 12.09 14.26
C ALA A 17 -35.91 11.41 13.59
N ALA A 18 -35.73 10.71 12.48
CA ALA A 18 -36.83 10.01 11.79
C ALA A 18 -37.13 8.60 12.33
N GLY A 19 -36.45 8.16 13.37
CA GLY A 19 -36.59 6.81 13.91
C GLY A 19 -37.59 6.64 15.07
N PHE A 20 -38.22 7.72 15.59
CA PHE A 20 -39.02 7.60 16.82
C PHE A 20 -40.33 8.39 16.86
N ALA A 21 -40.88 8.83 15.75
CA ALA A 21 -42.19 9.49 15.75
C ALA A 21 -42.91 9.23 14.45
N ASP A 22 -43.54 8.06 14.28
CA ASP A 22 -44.57 7.87 13.28
C ASP A 22 -45.31 6.52 13.37
N ALA A 23 -46.04 6.32 14.44
CA ALA A 23 -47.14 5.32 14.50
C ALA A 23 -48.46 5.86 13.86
N ALA A 24 -48.43 7.00 13.16
CA ALA A 24 -49.61 7.66 12.63
C ALA A 24 -49.44 8.24 11.21
N ARG A 25 -48.49 7.79 10.42
CA ARG A 25 -48.39 8.23 9.03
C ARG A 25 -49.33 7.43 8.13
N ALA A 26 -50.09 8.12 7.26
CA ALA A 26 -50.91 7.45 6.25
C ALA A 26 -49.98 6.63 5.29
N PRO A 27 -50.44 5.47 4.79
CA PRO A 27 -49.68 4.66 3.85
C PRO A 27 -49.26 5.49 2.62
N GLU A 28 -47.99 5.34 2.21
CA GLU A 28 -47.43 6.03 1.05
C GLU A 28 -47.52 5.15 -0.18
N ALA A 29 -48.20 5.60 -1.24
CA ALA A 29 -48.27 4.90 -2.50
C ALA A 29 -46.92 4.90 -3.22
N LYS A 30 -46.60 3.84 -3.99
CA LYS A 30 -45.36 3.72 -4.76
C LYS A 30 -45.04 4.96 -5.61
N ALA A 31 -46.05 5.57 -6.25
CA ALA A 31 -45.89 6.79 -7.04
C ALA A 31 -45.41 7.97 -6.19
N ASP A 32 -45.98 8.16 -5.01
CA ASP A 32 -45.62 9.24 -4.10
C ASP A 32 -44.25 9.02 -3.47
N TYR A 33 -43.92 7.77 -3.09
CA TYR A 33 -42.59 7.39 -2.63
C TYR A 33 -41.52 7.71 -3.67
N LEU A 34 -41.75 7.33 -4.94
CA LEU A 34 -40.81 7.59 -6.04
C LEU A 34 -40.66 9.10 -6.34
N ALA A 35 -41.77 9.86 -6.26
CA ALA A 35 -41.72 11.31 -6.44
C ALA A 35 -40.93 11.99 -5.32
N ASN A 36 -41.16 11.62 -4.06
CA ASN A 36 -40.41 12.13 -2.91
C ASN A 36 -38.94 11.80 -2.98
N LYS A 37 -38.55 10.56 -3.38
CA LYS A 37 -37.16 10.15 -3.57
C LYS A 37 -36.50 10.91 -4.72
N LYS A 38 -37.20 11.09 -5.85
CA LYS A 38 -36.71 11.87 -6.99
C LYS A 38 -36.39 13.30 -6.57
N GLN A 39 -37.36 14.00 -5.93
CA GLN A 39 -37.15 15.37 -5.47
C GLN A 39 -35.97 15.51 -4.49
N ASN A 40 -35.82 14.57 -3.55
CA ASN A 40 -34.73 14.60 -2.58
C ASN A 40 -33.35 14.30 -3.20
N ILE A 41 -33.32 13.47 -4.23
CA ILE A 41 -32.06 13.09 -4.93
C ILE A 41 -31.63 14.21 -5.86
N GLU A 42 -32.55 14.78 -6.64
CA GLU A 42 -32.27 15.89 -7.56
C GLU A 42 -31.92 17.18 -6.80
N ALA A 43 -32.53 17.44 -5.65
CA ALA A 43 -32.18 18.57 -4.78
C ALA A 43 -30.74 18.48 -4.23
N ARG A 44 -30.12 17.28 -4.24
CA ARG A 44 -28.73 17.05 -3.85
C ARG A 44 -27.77 16.98 -5.07
N GLY A 45 -28.25 17.28 -6.28
CA GLY A 45 -27.47 17.24 -7.50
C GLY A 45 -27.13 15.83 -8.02
N ASN A 46 -27.85 14.80 -7.57
CA ASN A 46 -27.66 13.42 -8.00
C ASN A 46 -28.68 13.02 -9.08
N VAL A 47 -28.32 12.04 -9.92
CA VAL A 47 -29.25 11.49 -10.93
C VAL A 47 -30.19 10.48 -10.27
N TYR A 48 -31.46 10.65 -10.46
CA TYR A 48 -32.51 9.75 -9.96
C TYR A 48 -32.65 8.52 -10.88
N ASN A 49 -32.61 7.31 -10.30
CA ASN A 49 -32.90 6.06 -11.02
C ASN A 49 -34.23 5.47 -10.55
N ALA A 50 -35.27 5.67 -11.37
CA ALA A 50 -36.65 5.27 -11.05
C ALA A 50 -36.78 3.74 -10.82
N GLN A 51 -36.05 2.93 -11.57
CA GLN A 51 -36.12 1.47 -11.43
C GLN A 51 -35.55 1.00 -10.10
N GLN A 52 -34.36 1.53 -9.73
CA GLN A 52 -33.68 1.17 -8.48
C GLN A 52 -34.56 1.49 -7.25
N TRP A 53 -35.24 2.64 -7.25
CA TRP A 53 -36.10 3.04 -6.14
C TRP A 53 -37.46 2.34 -6.19
N GLY A 54 -37.93 1.95 -7.37
CA GLY A 54 -39.10 1.09 -7.55
C GLY A 54 -38.90 -0.29 -6.96
N ASP A 55 -37.76 -0.92 -7.26
CA ASP A 55 -37.37 -2.21 -6.70
C ASP A 55 -37.19 -2.14 -5.17
N HIS A 56 -36.71 -1.00 -4.67
CA HIS A 56 -36.59 -0.77 -3.22
C HIS A 56 -37.94 -0.65 -2.52
N PHE A 57 -38.88 0.02 -3.14
CA PHE A 57 -40.26 0.10 -2.63
C PHE A 57 -40.89 -1.30 -2.61
N ASP A 58 -40.78 -2.07 -3.70
CA ASP A 58 -41.39 -3.41 -3.82
C ASP A 58 -40.79 -4.43 -2.84
N LEU A 59 -39.59 -4.18 -2.33
CA LEU A 59 -38.97 -4.96 -1.26
C LEU A 59 -39.52 -4.60 0.14
N MET A 60 -39.99 -3.38 0.31
CA MET A 60 -40.56 -2.90 1.58
C MET A 60 -42.06 -3.11 1.70
N ASP A 61 -42.78 -3.09 0.57
CA ASP A 61 -44.22 -3.39 0.50
C ASP A 61 -44.47 -4.89 0.64
N ALA A 62 -44.54 -5.36 1.89
CA ALA A 62 -44.58 -6.78 2.23
C ALA A 62 -45.87 -7.47 1.83
N ASN A 63 -46.98 -6.76 1.82
CA ASN A 63 -48.31 -7.28 1.46
C ASN A 63 -48.64 -7.11 -0.04
N ARG A 64 -47.80 -6.35 -0.78
CA ARG A 64 -47.88 -6.09 -2.23
C ARG A 64 -49.19 -5.40 -2.64
N ASP A 65 -49.76 -4.54 -1.82
CA ASP A 65 -50.94 -3.75 -2.12
C ASP A 65 -50.63 -2.41 -2.83
N GLY A 66 -49.36 -2.09 -3.04
CA GLY A 66 -48.88 -0.87 -3.69
C GLY A 66 -48.85 0.33 -2.77
N LEU A 67 -49.02 0.12 -1.44
CA LEU A 67 -48.96 1.16 -0.40
C LEU A 67 -47.91 0.77 0.64
N LEU A 68 -47.07 1.72 1.02
CA LEU A 68 -46.04 1.50 2.06
C LEU A 68 -46.53 2.10 3.38
N THR A 69 -46.76 1.25 4.36
CA THR A 69 -47.08 1.65 5.72
C THR A 69 -45.83 1.94 6.55
N ALA A 70 -46.00 2.73 7.63
CA ALA A 70 -44.90 2.99 8.56
C ALA A 70 -44.41 1.69 9.25
N GLN A 71 -45.28 0.71 9.43
CA GLN A 71 -44.90 -0.61 9.98
C GLN A 71 -44.09 -1.42 9.02
N GLU A 72 -44.44 -1.51 7.74
CA GLU A 72 -43.68 -2.22 6.72
C GLU A 72 -42.26 -1.62 6.52
N GLN A 73 -42.16 -0.30 6.54
CA GLN A 73 -40.88 0.39 6.51
C GLN A 73 -40.05 0.02 7.75
N ALA A 74 -40.65 0.00 8.95
CA ALA A 74 -39.97 -0.32 10.18
C ALA A 74 -39.54 -1.78 10.23
N ASP A 75 -40.41 -2.70 9.76
CA ASP A 75 -40.11 -4.14 9.68
C ASP A 75 -38.96 -4.45 8.68
N PHE A 76 -38.98 -3.78 7.52
CA PHE A 76 -37.87 -3.89 6.53
C PHE A 76 -36.54 -3.36 7.07
N ASP A 77 -36.59 -2.22 7.79
CA ASP A 77 -35.38 -1.65 8.38
C ASP A 77 -34.88 -2.48 9.60
N ALA A 78 -35.77 -3.18 10.30
CA ALA A 78 -35.43 -4.13 11.36
C ALA A 78 -34.84 -5.43 10.78
N ASP A 79 -35.39 -5.94 9.69
CA ASP A 79 -34.92 -7.14 9.00
C ASP A 79 -33.54 -6.95 8.35
N LYS A 80 -33.20 -5.75 7.88
CA LYS A 80 -31.81 -5.41 7.48
C LYS A 80 -30.78 -5.61 8.59
N LYS A 81 -31.21 -5.66 9.84
CA LYS A 81 -30.34 -5.95 11.00
C LYS A 81 -30.24 -7.46 11.29
N THR A 82 -31.04 -8.30 10.64
CA THR A 82 -31.17 -9.74 11.02
C THR A 82 -31.21 -10.76 9.87
N THR A 83 -31.23 -10.40 8.58
CA THR A 83 -31.59 -11.38 7.55
C THR A 83 -30.50 -11.76 6.57
N THR A 84 -30.16 -13.03 6.60
CA THR A 84 -29.68 -13.85 5.49
C THR A 84 -30.90 -14.32 4.66
N VAL A 85 -30.97 -13.99 3.39
CA VAL A 85 -32.06 -14.35 2.48
C VAL A 85 -32.10 -15.86 2.22
N ALA A 86 -33.18 -16.53 2.54
CA ALA A 86 -33.45 -17.92 2.18
C ALA A 86 -33.85 -18.03 0.70
N LYS A 87 -33.05 -18.76 -0.10
CA LYS A 87 -33.42 -19.24 -1.44
C LYS A 87 -34.09 -20.58 -1.36
N THR A 88 -35.16 -20.76 -2.12
CA THR A 88 -35.93 -22.01 -2.31
C THR A 88 -35.06 -23.13 -2.87
N PRO A 89 -35.21 -24.39 -2.45
CA PRO A 89 -34.17 -25.43 -2.60
C PRO A 89 -34.18 -26.15 -3.94
N ALA A 90 -32.98 -26.38 -4.48
CA ALA A 90 -32.68 -27.43 -5.44
C ALA A 90 -32.28 -28.72 -4.69
N PRO A 91 -32.37 -29.92 -5.28
CA PRO A 91 -32.39 -31.19 -4.56
C PRO A 91 -31.06 -31.56 -3.87
N LYS A 92 -31.19 -32.11 -2.68
CA LYS A 92 -30.17 -32.41 -1.68
C LYS A 92 -29.09 -33.40 -2.14
N ALA A 93 -27.83 -33.00 -1.99
CA ALA A 93 -26.74 -33.90 -1.62
C ALA A 93 -26.63 -33.99 -0.06
N PRO A 94 -26.09 -35.08 0.50
CA PRO A 94 -26.19 -35.37 1.93
C PRO A 94 -25.45 -34.33 2.78
N ALA A 95 -26.11 -33.89 3.84
CA ALA A 95 -25.69 -32.84 4.72
C ALA A 95 -24.46 -33.17 5.56
N PRO A 96 -23.48 -32.24 5.73
CA PRO A 96 -22.51 -32.37 6.80
C PRO A 96 -23.18 -32.13 8.17
N VAL A 97 -22.76 -32.89 9.14
CA VAL A 97 -23.23 -32.85 10.54
C VAL A 97 -22.98 -31.44 11.13
N LYS A 98 -24.06 -30.75 11.49
CA LYS A 98 -24.00 -29.54 12.26
C LYS A 98 -23.54 -29.86 13.69
N THR A 99 -22.29 -29.59 14.01
CA THR A 99 -21.88 -29.43 15.38
C THR A 99 -22.41 -28.08 15.88
N GLN A 100 -23.32 -28.10 16.85
CA GLN A 100 -23.71 -26.93 17.59
C GLN A 100 -22.45 -26.30 18.22
N ALA A 101 -22.17 -25.02 17.88
CA ALA A 101 -21.18 -24.26 18.59
C ALA A 101 -21.62 -24.15 20.05
N ALA A 102 -20.84 -24.72 20.95
CA ALA A 102 -21.01 -24.51 22.38
C ALA A 102 -20.88 -22.98 22.64
N LYS A 103 -21.80 -22.43 23.47
CA LYS A 103 -21.67 -21.07 23.99
C LYS A 103 -20.23 -20.86 24.46
N PRO A 104 -19.54 -19.77 24.05
CA PRO A 104 -18.21 -19.52 24.56
C PRO A 104 -18.28 -19.44 26.08
N ALA A 105 -17.44 -20.20 26.75
CA ALA A 105 -17.17 -20.03 28.18
C ALA A 105 -16.77 -18.56 28.38
N SER A 106 -17.21 -17.95 29.49
CA SER A 106 -16.87 -16.57 29.80
C SER A 106 -15.37 -16.35 29.64
N ASN A 107 -14.98 -15.50 28.65
CA ASN A 107 -13.60 -15.13 28.41
C ASN A 107 -13.11 -14.34 29.66
N VAL A 108 -12.53 -15.04 30.63
CA VAL A 108 -11.79 -14.40 31.70
C VAL A 108 -10.45 -14.00 31.09
N THR A 109 -10.30 -12.72 30.75
CA THR A 109 -9.00 -12.18 30.38
C THR A 109 -8.11 -12.19 31.61
N PRO A 110 -6.97 -12.91 31.63
CA PRO A 110 -6.09 -12.95 32.79
C PRO A 110 -5.52 -11.55 33.08
N ALA A 111 -5.32 -11.27 34.36
CA ALA A 111 -4.64 -10.05 34.76
C ALA A 111 -3.18 -10.09 34.29
N VAL A 112 -2.74 -9.02 33.64
CA VAL A 112 -1.37 -8.88 33.12
C VAL A 112 -0.74 -7.65 33.77
N ALA A 113 0.39 -7.85 34.49
CA ALA A 113 1.19 -6.78 35.05
C ALA A 113 2.45 -6.53 34.16
N ALA A 114 2.69 -5.27 33.85
CA ALA A 114 3.83 -4.82 33.06
C ALA A 114 5.18 -5.18 33.72
N SER A 115 6.19 -5.41 32.88
CA SER A 115 7.58 -5.50 33.35
C SER A 115 8.05 -4.14 33.88
N LYS A 116 8.73 -4.15 35.01
CA LYS A 116 9.40 -2.97 35.59
C LYS A 116 10.88 -2.88 35.17
N ALA A 117 11.39 -3.87 34.44
CA ALA A 117 12.76 -3.84 33.94
C ALA A 117 12.91 -2.68 32.94
N PRO A 118 14.03 -1.94 33.01
CA PRO A 118 14.31 -0.87 32.04
C PRO A 118 14.30 -1.41 30.60
N PHE A 119 14.07 -0.53 29.66
CA PHE A 119 14.19 -0.84 28.25
C PHE A 119 15.69 -0.90 27.87
N GLU A 120 16.13 -2.03 27.33
CA GLU A 120 17.53 -2.26 26.94
C GLU A 120 17.69 -2.28 25.41
N GLY A 121 16.60 -2.12 24.66
CA GLY A 121 16.60 -2.13 23.18
C GLY A 121 17.07 -0.81 22.60
N ASN A 122 17.33 -0.81 21.27
CA ASN A 122 17.58 0.41 20.53
C ASN A 122 16.24 1.10 20.19
N PRO A 123 15.96 2.34 20.65
CA PRO A 123 14.71 3.03 20.44
C PRO A 123 14.41 3.36 18.95
N ALA A 124 15.41 3.29 18.07
CA ALA A 124 15.26 3.47 16.62
C ALA A 124 14.97 2.17 15.86
N THR A 125 15.04 0.99 16.52
CA THR A 125 14.87 -0.32 15.85
C THR A 125 14.09 -1.33 16.68
N THR A 126 13.44 -0.91 17.79
CA THR A 126 12.64 -1.83 18.61
C THR A 126 11.23 -1.28 18.84
N VAL A 127 10.23 -2.06 18.41
CA VAL A 127 8.81 -1.84 18.74
C VAL A 127 8.46 -2.73 19.92
N TRP A 128 7.96 -2.17 21.04
CA TRP A 128 7.67 -2.97 22.23
C TRP A 128 6.48 -2.48 23.03
N PHE A 129 5.88 -3.39 23.81
CA PHE A 129 4.68 -3.14 24.61
C PHE A 129 4.75 -3.88 25.94
N ASN A 130 4.07 -3.34 26.93
CA ASN A 130 3.92 -3.91 28.26
C ASN A 130 2.58 -4.66 28.47
N GLN A 131 1.77 -4.83 27.40
CA GLN A 131 0.50 -5.52 27.40
C GLN A 131 0.29 -6.33 26.12
N PRO A 132 -0.53 -7.41 26.15
CA PRO A 132 -0.96 -8.12 24.93
C PRO A 132 -1.69 -7.20 23.95
N GLY A 133 -1.51 -7.46 22.66
CA GLY A 133 -2.25 -6.79 21.60
C GLY A 133 -3.71 -7.25 21.53
N LYS A 134 -4.63 -6.33 21.25
CA LYS A 134 -6.07 -6.61 21.15
C LYS A 134 -6.57 -6.63 19.70
N GLY A 135 -5.90 -5.93 18.81
CA GLY A 135 -6.31 -5.75 17.42
C GLY A 135 -5.15 -5.65 16.44
N PHE A 136 -5.49 -5.59 15.17
CA PHE A 136 -4.56 -5.45 14.05
C PHE A 136 -3.47 -4.40 14.30
N ASP A 137 -3.87 -3.24 14.80
CA ASP A 137 -3.05 -2.07 15.08
C ASP A 137 -2.11 -2.20 16.31
N GLN A 138 -2.15 -3.35 16.97
CA GLN A 138 -1.30 -3.66 18.14
C GLN A 138 -0.51 -4.95 17.97
N SER A 139 -0.56 -5.59 16.80
CA SER A 139 0.19 -6.83 16.51
C SER A 139 1.68 -6.56 16.30
N LEU A 140 2.52 -7.55 16.59
CA LEU A 140 3.90 -7.61 16.11
C LEU A 140 3.91 -8.35 14.77
N VAL A 141 4.46 -7.72 13.73
CA VAL A 141 4.37 -8.23 12.36
C VAL A 141 5.70 -8.84 11.89
N LEU A 142 5.61 -10.02 11.25
CA LEU A 142 6.73 -10.78 10.75
C LEU A 142 6.48 -11.16 9.29
N GLY A 143 7.54 -11.26 8.48
CA GLY A 143 7.39 -11.66 7.08
C GLY A 143 8.71 -12.00 6.40
N ASN A 144 8.61 -12.77 5.30
CA ASN A 144 9.73 -13.18 4.46
C ASN A 144 9.50 -12.89 2.96
N GLY A 145 8.59 -11.96 2.63
CA GLY A 145 8.16 -11.66 1.26
C GLY A 145 7.04 -12.56 0.76
N ARG A 146 6.75 -13.69 1.43
CA ARG A 146 5.71 -14.65 1.03
C ARG A 146 4.79 -15.03 2.20
N ILE A 147 5.34 -15.55 3.27
CA ILE A 147 4.59 -15.85 4.50
C ILE A 147 4.64 -14.63 5.41
N GLY A 148 3.48 -14.20 5.90
CA GLY A 148 3.34 -13.17 6.91
C GLY A 148 2.73 -13.73 8.18
N ALA A 149 3.12 -13.21 9.34
CA ALA A 149 2.52 -13.54 10.62
C ALA A 149 2.30 -12.28 11.46
N MET A 150 1.19 -12.25 12.21
CA MET A 150 0.86 -11.16 13.13
C MET A 150 0.66 -11.76 14.52
N VAL A 151 1.55 -11.44 15.45
CA VAL A 151 1.62 -12.00 16.83
C VAL A 151 1.02 -11.01 17.81
N PHE A 152 0.09 -11.45 18.65
CA PHE A 152 -0.61 -10.57 19.61
C PHE A 152 -0.07 -10.67 21.03
N GLY A 153 0.62 -11.74 21.38
CA GLY A 153 1.24 -11.93 22.70
C GLY A 153 0.27 -12.28 23.82
N GLY A 154 -0.87 -12.88 23.53
CA GLY A 154 -1.88 -13.26 24.51
C GLY A 154 -1.38 -14.33 25.47
N VAL A 155 -1.56 -14.16 26.80
CA VAL A 155 -1.06 -15.11 27.81
C VAL A 155 -2.03 -16.24 28.15
N GLY A 156 -3.34 -16.03 28.00
CA GLY A 156 -4.36 -17.07 28.15
C GLY A 156 -4.69 -17.77 26.85
N GLU A 157 -4.74 -17.00 25.77
CA GLU A 157 -4.87 -17.47 24.40
C GLU A 157 -3.98 -16.60 23.53
N GLU A 158 -3.06 -17.22 22.78
CA GLU A 158 -2.31 -16.56 21.71
C GLU A 158 -3.05 -16.75 20.40
N ARG A 159 -3.30 -15.66 19.69
CA ARG A 159 -3.73 -15.68 18.31
C ARG A 159 -2.58 -15.21 17.42
N ILE A 160 -2.28 -15.96 16.38
CA ILE A 160 -1.34 -15.56 15.34
C ILE A 160 -2.10 -15.58 14.02
N VAL A 161 -2.24 -14.43 13.37
CA VAL A 161 -2.80 -14.36 12.02
C VAL A 161 -1.72 -14.76 11.03
N LEU A 162 -2.06 -15.66 10.13
CA LEU A 162 -1.16 -16.20 9.11
C LEU A 162 -1.56 -15.67 7.74
N ASN A 163 -0.59 -15.27 6.96
CA ASN A 163 -0.73 -14.75 5.59
C ASN A 163 0.17 -15.53 4.64
N GLU A 164 -0.22 -15.58 3.38
CA GLU A 164 0.60 -16.04 2.26
C GLU A 164 0.29 -15.15 1.05
N SER A 165 1.30 -14.65 0.36
CA SER A 165 1.20 -13.56 -0.63
C SER A 165 0.30 -13.87 -1.84
N SER A 166 0.10 -15.15 -2.16
CA SER A 166 -0.74 -15.61 -3.29
C SER A 166 -2.15 -16.06 -2.90
N VAL A 167 -2.58 -15.85 -1.65
CA VAL A 167 -3.96 -16.17 -1.21
C VAL A 167 -4.92 -15.10 -1.72
N TRP A 168 -5.38 -15.28 -2.96
CA TRP A 168 -6.28 -14.36 -3.66
C TRP A 168 -7.53 -15.06 -4.15
N SER A 169 -8.70 -14.49 -3.84
CA SER A 169 -9.97 -14.85 -4.50
C SER A 169 -10.05 -14.20 -5.89
N GLY A 170 -10.99 -14.63 -6.69
CA GLY A 170 -11.18 -14.12 -8.05
C GLY A 170 -10.63 -15.07 -9.11
N SER A 171 -10.59 -14.62 -10.35
CA SER A 171 -10.14 -15.40 -11.50
C SER A 171 -9.78 -14.52 -12.69
N ARG A 172 -9.02 -15.06 -13.64
CA ARG A 172 -8.74 -14.35 -14.90
C ARG A 172 -10.05 -14.10 -15.67
N VAL A 173 -10.24 -12.86 -16.10
CA VAL A 173 -11.38 -12.42 -16.91
C VAL A 173 -10.89 -11.39 -17.91
N ASP A 174 -11.28 -11.55 -19.16
CA ASP A 174 -11.16 -10.50 -20.16
C ASP A 174 -12.31 -9.51 -19.97
N ASN A 175 -11.97 -8.31 -19.55
CA ASN A 175 -12.90 -7.22 -19.28
C ASN A 175 -12.79 -6.09 -20.32
N ASP A 176 -11.95 -6.23 -21.34
CA ASP A 176 -11.79 -5.27 -22.40
C ASP A 176 -13.04 -5.15 -23.26
N ILE A 177 -13.26 -3.98 -23.83
CA ILE A 177 -14.38 -3.72 -24.73
C ILE A 177 -13.84 -3.58 -26.15
N PRO A 178 -13.89 -4.65 -26.98
CA PRO A 178 -13.41 -4.60 -28.35
C PRO A 178 -14.14 -3.52 -29.14
N GLY A 179 -13.38 -2.73 -29.89
CA GLY A 179 -13.93 -1.67 -30.73
C GLY A 179 -14.26 -0.36 -29.98
N ALA A 180 -13.92 -0.23 -28.71
CA ALA A 180 -14.09 1.02 -27.95
C ALA A 180 -13.43 2.22 -28.64
N TYR A 181 -12.29 1.99 -29.30
CA TYR A 181 -11.53 3.00 -30.04
C TYR A 181 -12.35 3.74 -31.12
N THR A 182 -13.39 3.13 -31.69
CA THR A 182 -14.25 3.77 -32.71
C THR A 182 -14.96 5.01 -32.15
N HIS A 183 -15.06 5.15 -30.84
CA HIS A 183 -15.66 6.29 -30.16
C HIS A 183 -14.63 7.37 -29.75
N LEU A 184 -13.33 7.10 -29.84
CA LEU A 184 -12.28 8.07 -29.48
C LEU A 184 -12.39 9.39 -30.26
N PRO A 185 -12.63 9.41 -31.60
CA PRO A 185 -12.74 10.66 -32.34
C PRO A 185 -13.85 11.57 -31.80
N GLU A 186 -15.01 10.99 -31.48
CA GLU A 186 -16.15 11.77 -30.94
C GLU A 186 -15.88 12.22 -29.50
N ILE A 187 -15.30 11.37 -28.64
CA ILE A 187 -14.95 11.75 -27.27
C ILE A 187 -13.93 12.90 -27.31
N ARG A 188 -12.89 12.81 -28.17
CA ARG A 188 -11.88 13.86 -28.32
C ARG A 188 -12.47 15.16 -28.85
N ARG A 189 -13.41 15.11 -29.81
CA ARG A 189 -14.14 16.27 -30.28
C ARG A 189 -14.94 16.96 -29.16
N LEU A 190 -15.68 16.18 -28.37
CA LEU A 190 -16.44 16.70 -27.22
C LEU A 190 -15.51 17.34 -26.17
N LEU A 191 -14.37 16.73 -25.89
CA LEU A 191 -13.36 17.29 -24.97
C LEU A 191 -12.78 18.61 -25.50
N ALA A 192 -12.47 18.68 -26.80
CA ALA A 192 -11.96 19.88 -27.46
C ALA A 192 -12.98 21.06 -27.43
N GLU A 193 -14.26 20.74 -27.57
CA GLU A 193 -15.37 21.69 -27.50
C GLU A 193 -15.76 22.10 -26.06
N GLY A 194 -15.18 21.42 -25.03
CA GLY A 194 -15.51 21.66 -23.63
C GLY A 194 -16.80 20.99 -23.15
N ASN A 195 -17.32 20.00 -23.90
CA ASN A 195 -18.50 19.22 -23.57
C ASN A 195 -18.14 18.04 -22.66
N TYR A 196 -17.62 18.32 -21.47
CA TYR A 196 -17.04 17.32 -20.55
C TYR A 196 -18.05 16.31 -20.03
N ASN A 197 -19.31 16.70 -19.83
CA ASN A 197 -20.35 15.79 -19.36
C ASN A 197 -20.64 14.70 -20.38
N ASP A 198 -20.83 15.07 -21.65
CA ASP A 198 -21.11 14.13 -22.73
C ASP A 198 -19.88 13.25 -23.02
N ALA A 199 -18.69 13.83 -23.04
CA ALA A 199 -17.44 13.07 -23.14
C ALA A 199 -17.30 12.03 -22.02
N SER A 200 -17.63 12.42 -20.78
CA SER A 200 -17.58 11.52 -19.61
C SER A 200 -18.61 10.38 -19.70
N GLN A 201 -19.84 10.69 -20.15
CA GLN A 201 -20.86 9.66 -20.34
C GLN A 201 -20.48 8.68 -21.45
N LEU A 202 -20.00 9.19 -22.59
CA LEU A 202 -19.58 8.36 -23.72
C LEU A 202 -18.40 7.47 -23.33
N THR A 203 -17.40 8.01 -22.63
CA THR A 203 -16.26 7.26 -22.10
C THR A 203 -16.71 6.13 -21.17
N LYS A 204 -17.58 6.44 -20.20
CA LYS A 204 -18.10 5.42 -19.27
C LYS A 204 -18.88 4.32 -19.98
N LYS A 205 -19.64 4.67 -21.01
CA LYS A 205 -20.46 3.73 -21.79
C LYS A 205 -19.64 2.76 -22.60
N HIS A 206 -18.53 3.23 -23.21
CA HIS A 206 -17.81 2.47 -24.22
C HIS A 206 -16.43 1.96 -23.79
N PHE A 207 -15.84 2.52 -22.71
CA PHE A 207 -14.53 2.12 -22.21
C PHE A 207 -14.57 1.38 -20.87
N TYR A 208 -15.55 1.68 -20.00
CA TYR A 208 -15.56 1.05 -18.68
C TYR A 208 -16.08 -0.38 -18.77
N PRO A 209 -15.37 -1.36 -18.22
CA PRO A 209 -15.76 -2.75 -18.25
C PRO A 209 -17.11 -2.97 -17.55
N ARG A 210 -17.81 -4.00 -17.99
CA ARG A 210 -19.11 -4.39 -17.39
C ARG A 210 -18.94 -4.88 -15.96
N GLU A 211 -17.87 -5.66 -15.73
CA GLU A 211 -17.51 -6.12 -14.41
C GLU A 211 -16.41 -5.21 -13.83
N LYS A 212 -16.76 -4.47 -12.78
CA LYS A 212 -15.85 -3.55 -12.10
C LYS A 212 -15.24 -4.24 -10.89
N PRO A 213 -14.02 -3.82 -10.46
CA PRO A 213 -13.55 -4.15 -9.13
C PRO A 213 -14.62 -3.82 -8.09
N VAL A 214 -15.07 -4.84 -7.34
CA VAL A 214 -16.16 -4.69 -6.37
C VAL A 214 -15.55 -4.44 -5.00
N MET A 215 -15.91 -3.32 -4.38
CA MET A 215 -15.57 -3.02 -2.99
C MET A 215 -16.68 -3.53 -2.05
N GLY A 216 -16.29 -3.86 -0.80
CA GLY A 216 -17.23 -4.35 0.21
C GLY A 216 -17.23 -5.88 0.36
N GLN A 217 -18.34 -6.46 0.81
CA GLN A 217 -18.39 -7.90 1.15
C GLN A 217 -18.53 -8.82 -0.05
N LYS A 218 -19.00 -8.34 -1.20
CA LYS A 218 -19.17 -9.17 -2.40
C LYS A 218 -17.81 -9.38 -3.08
N ILE A 219 -17.45 -10.64 -3.32
CA ILE A 219 -16.28 -11.01 -4.11
C ILE A 219 -16.70 -11.12 -5.59
N GLY A 220 -16.09 -10.30 -6.45
CA GLY A 220 -16.20 -10.38 -7.90
C GLY A 220 -15.00 -11.07 -8.54
N THR A 221 -15.00 -11.17 -9.87
CA THR A 221 -13.93 -11.83 -10.64
C THR A 221 -12.56 -11.15 -10.51
N PHE A 222 -12.53 -9.82 -10.30
CA PHE A 222 -11.29 -9.10 -10.00
C PHE A 222 -10.58 -9.67 -8.75
N GLY A 223 -11.34 -10.20 -7.80
CA GLY A 223 -10.84 -10.82 -6.59
C GLY A 223 -10.30 -9.85 -5.55
N ARG A 224 -9.66 -10.41 -4.54
CA ARG A 224 -8.97 -9.67 -3.48
C ARG A 224 -7.98 -10.54 -2.75
N TYR A 225 -6.97 -9.89 -2.18
CA TYR A 225 -6.06 -10.48 -1.23
C TYR A 225 -6.80 -10.84 0.06
N GLN A 226 -6.45 -11.98 0.68
CA GLN A 226 -7.09 -12.47 1.91
C GLN A 226 -6.04 -13.02 2.88
N ASN A 227 -6.32 -12.99 4.19
CA ASN A 227 -5.50 -13.75 5.11
C ASN A 227 -5.63 -15.26 4.84
N LEU A 228 -4.59 -16.02 5.17
CA LEU A 228 -4.61 -17.47 5.07
C LEU A 228 -5.50 -18.09 6.16
N GLY A 229 -5.42 -17.58 7.39
CA GLY A 229 -6.16 -18.07 8.55
C GLY A 229 -5.54 -17.65 9.88
N ASN A 230 -5.92 -18.33 10.95
CA ASN A 230 -5.42 -18.08 12.30
C ASN A 230 -4.84 -19.36 12.90
N LEU A 231 -3.75 -19.18 13.63
CA LEU A 231 -3.22 -20.15 14.57
C LEU A 231 -3.59 -19.70 15.99
N HIS A 232 -4.31 -20.54 16.71
CA HIS A 232 -4.67 -20.31 18.11
C HIS A 232 -3.94 -21.28 19.03
N LEU A 233 -3.30 -20.74 20.08
CA LEU A 233 -2.72 -21.49 21.17
C LEU A 233 -3.53 -21.21 22.44
N LYS A 234 -4.37 -22.16 22.86
CA LYS A 234 -5.24 -22.03 24.04
C LYS A 234 -4.58 -22.69 25.21
N PHE A 235 -4.02 -21.91 26.14
CA PHE A 235 -3.25 -22.40 27.27
C PHE A 235 -4.17 -23.01 28.33
N ALA A 236 -3.74 -24.14 28.97
CA ALA A 236 -4.51 -24.81 29.97
C ALA A 236 -4.71 -23.96 31.26
N ASP A 237 -3.75 -23.08 31.56
CA ASP A 237 -3.73 -22.14 32.68
C ASP A 237 -4.21 -20.74 32.25
N ALA A 238 -5.12 -20.64 31.28
CA ALA A 238 -5.57 -19.39 30.65
C ALA A 238 -6.01 -18.29 31.65
N ALA A 239 -6.55 -18.64 32.80
CA ALA A 239 -7.01 -17.69 33.81
C ALA A 239 -5.90 -17.23 34.77
N ALA A 240 -4.71 -17.85 34.77
CA ALA A 240 -3.64 -17.51 35.69
C ALA A 240 -3.04 -16.12 35.34
N PRO A 241 -2.85 -15.23 36.34
CA PRO A 241 -2.26 -13.91 36.11
C PRO A 241 -0.83 -14.04 35.62
N ALA A 242 -0.42 -13.08 34.80
CA ALA A 242 0.94 -12.93 34.31
C ALA A 242 1.57 -11.65 34.84
N GLU A 243 2.82 -11.74 35.27
CA GLU A 243 3.63 -10.65 35.77
C GLU A 243 4.84 -10.43 34.91
N GLU A 244 5.47 -9.27 35.01
CA GLU A 244 6.69 -8.91 34.26
C GLU A 244 6.52 -9.07 32.74
N TYR A 245 5.35 -8.76 32.27
CA TYR A 245 5.00 -8.91 30.87
C TYR A 245 5.71 -7.88 29.98
N ARG A 246 6.31 -8.36 28.89
CA ARG A 246 6.86 -7.56 27.78
C ARG A 246 6.72 -8.35 26.49
N ARG A 247 6.31 -7.69 25.42
CA ARG A 247 6.43 -8.17 24.04
C ARG A 247 7.17 -7.16 23.20
N GLU A 248 8.00 -7.62 22.28
CA GLU A 248 8.85 -6.77 21.48
C GLU A 248 9.09 -7.37 20.09
N LEU A 249 9.34 -6.51 19.12
CA LEU A 249 9.83 -6.80 17.78
C LEU A 249 11.15 -6.07 17.61
N ASP A 250 12.24 -6.79 17.47
CA ASP A 250 13.53 -6.25 17.10
C ASP A 250 13.66 -6.23 15.57
N LEU A 251 13.72 -5.05 14.99
CA LEU A 251 13.81 -4.85 13.54
C LEU A 251 15.15 -5.32 12.97
N ASN A 252 16.23 -5.30 13.76
CA ASN A 252 17.54 -5.76 13.29
C ASN A 252 17.58 -7.26 13.05
N THR A 253 16.89 -8.02 13.88
CA THR A 253 16.89 -9.49 13.83
C THR A 253 15.60 -10.07 13.26
N ALA A 254 14.59 -9.26 13.02
CA ALA A 254 13.24 -9.66 12.63
C ALA A 254 12.66 -10.76 13.54
N LEU A 255 12.88 -10.61 14.84
CA LEU A 255 12.45 -11.52 15.89
C LEU A 255 11.39 -10.86 16.76
N ALA A 256 10.22 -11.48 16.85
CA ALA A 256 9.20 -11.13 17.86
C ALA A 256 9.38 -11.99 19.10
N ARG A 257 9.35 -11.36 20.26
CA ARG A 257 9.50 -12.02 21.56
C ARG A 257 8.37 -11.63 22.50
N VAL A 258 7.89 -12.59 23.29
CA VAL A 258 6.92 -12.38 24.37
C VAL A 258 7.47 -13.02 25.64
N ASN A 259 7.70 -12.22 26.68
CA ASN A 259 8.19 -12.65 27.97
C ASN A 259 7.18 -12.35 29.06
N TYR A 260 6.98 -13.27 29.98
CA TYR A 260 6.18 -13.06 31.18
C TYR A 260 6.52 -14.09 32.28
N ARG A 261 6.04 -13.84 33.46
CA ARG A 261 6.21 -14.74 34.60
C ARG A 261 4.85 -15.10 35.21
N ARG A 262 4.74 -16.33 35.73
CA ARG A 262 3.65 -16.80 36.55
C ARG A 262 4.23 -17.44 37.85
N GLY A 263 4.04 -16.77 38.98
CA GLY A 263 4.72 -17.16 40.22
C GLY A 263 6.24 -17.16 40.03
N ALA A 264 6.91 -18.31 40.28
CA ALA A 264 8.35 -18.45 40.10
C ALA A 264 8.77 -18.84 38.67
N THR A 265 7.83 -19.15 37.76
CA THR A 265 8.12 -19.68 36.44
C THR A 265 8.14 -18.59 35.39
N SER A 266 9.23 -18.51 34.63
CA SER A 266 9.37 -17.62 33.47
C SER A 266 8.96 -18.35 32.21
N PHE A 267 8.31 -17.59 31.31
CA PHE A 267 7.89 -18.05 29.99
C PHE A 267 8.44 -17.13 28.92
N THR A 268 8.99 -17.69 27.85
CA THR A 268 9.44 -16.96 26.67
C THR A 268 8.84 -17.59 25.42
N ARG A 269 8.34 -16.74 24.53
CA ARG A 269 7.95 -17.14 23.19
C ARG A 269 8.76 -16.32 22.18
N GLU A 270 9.35 -16.99 21.20
CA GLU A 270 10.11 -16.37 20.12
C GLU A 270 9.48 -16.76 18.80
N HIS A 271 9.25 -15.76 17.93
CA HIS A 271 8.58 -15.96 16.66
C HIS A 271 9.37 -15.28 15.55
N PHE A 272 9.52 -15.95 14.39
CA PHE A 272 10.09 -15.38 13.18
C PHE A 272 9.57 -16.11 11.92
N VAL A 273 9.76 -15.52 10.74
CA VAL A 273 9.49 -16.17 9.46
C VAL A 273 10.80 -16.30 8.70
N SER A 274 11.21 -17.54 8.42
CA SER A 274 12.44 -17.83 7.69
C SER A 274 12.18 -17.85 6.18
N LYS A 275 12.94 -17.06 5.40
CA LYS A 275 12.97 -17.13 3.94
C LYS A 275 13.78 -18.34 3.49
N ALA A 276 14.90 -18.60 4.14
CA ALA A 276 15.78 -19.71 3.82
C ALA A 276 15.14 -21.10 4.01
N ASP A 277 14.15 -21.20 4.89
CA ASP A 277 13.47 -22.46 5.22
C ASP A 277 11.99 -22.49 4.79
N GLU A 278 11.46 -21.36 4.29
CA GLU A 278 10.06 -21.20 3.85
C GLU A 278 9.02 -21.53 4.93
N VAL A 279 9.32 -21.27 6.22
CA VAL A 279 8.45 -21.58 7.36
C VAL A 279 8.33 -20.39 8.33
N PHE A 280 7.16 -20.30 8.97
CA PHE A 280 7.02 -19.57 10.22
C PHE A 280 7.44 -20.49 11.37
N VAL A 281 8.20 -19.96 12.31
CA VAL A 281 8.74 -20.67 13.48
C VAL A 281 8.24 -19.99 14.74
N SER A 282 7.71 -20.77 15.69
CA SER A 282 7.33 -20.32 17.01
C SER A 282 7.93 -21.27 18.05
N ARG A 283 8.83 -20.75 18.90
CA ARG A 283 9.41 -21.48 20.03
C ARG A 283 8.75 -21.02 21.33
N LEU A 284 8.30 -21.96 22.15
CA LEU A 284 7.78 -21.69 23.47
C LEU A 284 8.68 -22.38 24.49
N THR A 285 9.19 -21.65 25.47
CA THR A 285 10.02 -22.16 26.56
C THR A 285 9.33 -22.00 27.92
N GLY A 286 9.57 -22.97 28.81
CA GLY A 286 8.94 -23.17 30.12
C GLY A 286 7.92 -24.32 30.09
N PRO A 287 7.38 -24.71 31.25
CA PRO A 287 6.40 -25.76 31.33
C PRO A 287 5.07 -25.30 30.74
N VAL A 288 4.75 -25.76 29.53
CA VAL A 288 3.58 -25.33 28.78
C VAL A 288 2.61 -26.48 28.50
N SER A 289 1.31 -26.17 28.56
CA SER A 289 0.25 -27.05 28.13
C SER A 289 -0.80 -26.22 27.41
N PHE A 290 -1.11 -26.57 26.15
CA PHE A 290 -2.04 -25.80 25.32
C PHE A 290 -2.68 -26.66 24.24
N THR A 291 -3.81 -26.18 23.73
CA THR A 291 -4.47 -26.73 22.55
C THR A 291 -4.15 -25.85 21.34
N VAL A 292 -3.71 -26.48 20.24
CA VAL A 292 -3.46 -25.84 18.94
C VAL A 292 -4.67 -26.00 18.04
N VAL A 293 -5.11 -24.87 17.45
CA VAL A 293 -6.19 -24.85 16.45
C VAL A 293 -5.74 -24.03 15.24
N LEU A 294 -6.00 -24.53 14.04
CA LEU A 294 -5.93 -23.76 12.80
C LEU A 294 -7.34 -23.53 12.27
N ASP A 295 -7.71 -22.30 12.03
CA ASP A 295 -9.00 -21.94 11.47
C ASP A 295 -8.94 -20.77 10.47
N ARG A 296 -10.05 -20.53 9.80
CA ARG A 296 -10.29 -19.44 8.87
C ARG A 296 -11.74 -19.03 8.89
N ALA A 297 -12.07 -17.84 8.40
CA ALA A 297 -13.45 -17.35 8.38
C ALA A 297 -14.39 -18.19 7.52
N GLU A 298 -13.90 -18.74 6.39
CA GLU A 298 -14.70 -19.57 5.47
C GLU A 298 -13.82 -20.46 4.58
N ARG A 299 -14.46 -21.42 3.91
CA ARG A 299 -13.87 -22.25 2.84
C ARG A 299 -12.58 -22.97 3.26
N PHE A 300 -12.64 -23.66 4.39
CA PHE A 300 -11.52 -24.44 4.90
C PHE A 300 -11.95 -25.75 5.57
N VAL A 301 -11.02 -26.66 5.61
CA VAL A 301 -11.11 -27.89 6.41
C VAL A 301 -9.76 -28.06 7.10
N THR A 302 -9.80 -28.28 8.42
CA THR A 302 -8.60 -28.62 9.20
C THR A 302 -8.70 -30.07 9.69
N THR A 303 -7.66 -30.86 9.45
CA THR A 303 -7.54 -32.25 9.88
C THR A 303 -6.21 -32.47 10.60
N ALA A 304 -6.20 -33.37 11.60
CA ALA A 304 -4.95 -33.84 12.17
C ALA A 304 -4.31 -34.90 11.27
N VAL A 305 -3.00 -34.84 11.10
CA VAL A 305 -2.18 -35.83 10.39
C VAL A 305 -1.22 -36.48 11.40
N GLY A 306 -1.59 -37.69 11.89
CA GLY A 306 -0.93 -38.25 13.07
C GLY A 306 -1.19 -37.37 14.30
N ASP A 307 -0.32 -37.52 15.30
CA ASP A 307 -0.46 -36.81 16.58
C ASP A 307 0.27 -35.46 16.64
N ARG A 308 1.04 -35.08 15.61
CA ARG A 308 1.93 -33.93 15.64
C ARG A 308 1.63 -32.85 14.57
N GLU A 309 0.69 -33.12 13.65
CA GLU A 309 0.43 -32.16 12.57
C GLU A 309 -1.04 -31.77 12.45
N LEU A 310 -1.27 -30.52 12.06
CA LEU A 310 -2.54 -30.04 11.53
C LEU A 310 -2.36 -29.61 10.08
N LEU A 311 -3.27 -30.08 9.24
CA LEU A 311 -3.37 -29.73 7.83
C LEU A 311 -4.66 -28.96 7.60
N MET A 312 -4.56 -27.70 7.20
CA MET A 312 -5.68 -26.88 6.76
C MET A 312 -5.62 -26.72 5.25
N THR A 313 -6.73 -27.05 4.59
CA THR A 313 -6.87 -26.89 3.13
C THR A 313 -8.15 -26.17 2.81
N GLY A 314 -8.20 -25.54 1.66
CA GLY A 314 -9.40 -24.89 1.17
C GLY A 314 -9.27 -24.42 -0.26
N THR A 315 -10.41 -23.99 -0.82
CA THR A 315 -10.50 -23.43 -2.17
C THR A 315 -11.18 -22.07 -2.10
N LEU A 316 -10.52 -21.05 -2.61
CA LEU A 316 -11.02 -19.68 -2.60
C LEU A 316 -12.18 -19.49 -3.59
N ASN A 317 -12.92 -18.40 -3.50
CA ASN A 317 -13.99 -18.06 -4.43
C ASN A 317 -13.41 -17.50 -5.72
N ASP A 318 -13.83 -18.00 -6.90
CA ASP A 318 -13.41 -17.52 -8.23
C ASP A 318 -14.06 -16.18 -8.66
N GLY A 319 -14.96 -15.64 -7.82
CA GLY A 319 -15.74 -14.44 -8.14
C GLY A 319 -16.99 -14.68 -8.97
N LYS A 320 -17.21 -15.91 -9.47
CA LYS A 320 -18.39 -16.34 -10.24
C LYS A 320 -19.30 -17.27 -9.43
N GLY A 321 -18.91 -17.58 -8.20
CA GLY A 321 -19.63 -18.51 -7.30
C GLY A 321 -19.09 -19.94 -7.32
N GLY A 322 -18.01 -20.18 -8.07
CA GLY A 322 -17.28 -21.44 -8.15
C GLY A 322 -16.01 -21.46 -7.27
N ASP A 323 -15.13 -22.38 -7.62
CA ASP A 323 -13.85 -22.62 -6.96
C ASP A 323 -12.72 -21.95 -7.73
N GLY A 324 -11.93 -21.14 -7.01
CA GLY A 324 -10.72 -20.45 -7.46
C GLY A 324 -9.45 -21.17 -7.01
N LEU A 325 -8.44 -20.39 -6.57
CA LEU A 325 -7.18 -20.95 -6.09
C LEU A 325 -7.37 -21.85 -4.87
N THR A 326 -6.62 -22.96 -4.85
CA THR A 326 -6.49 -23.82 -3.66
C THR A 326 -5.34 -23.37 -2.80
N TYR A 327 -5.45 -23.57 -1.48
CA TYR A 327 -4.41 -23.24 -0.53
C TYR A 327 -4.21 -24.34 0.51
N VAL A 328 -3.00 -24.39 1.05
CA VAL A 328 -2.58 -25.31 2.10
C VAL A 328 -1.87 -24.52 3.19
N GLY A 329 -2.27 -24.74 4.44
CA GLY A 329 -1.51 -24.39 5.63
C GLY A 329 -1.22 -25.65 6.44
N ARG A 330 0.04 -25.93 6.75
CA ARG A 330 0.44 -27.13 7.50
C ARG A 330 1.27 -26.72 8.70
N LEU A 331 0.88 -27.19 9.88
CA LEU A 331 1.58 -26.97 11.15
C LEU A 331 2.10 -28.28 11.67
N ARG A 332 3.34 -28.27 12.17
CA ARG A 332 4.00 -29.38 12.83
C ARG A 332 4.51 -28.99 14.22
N VAL A 333 4.29 -29.86 15.21
CA VAL A 333 4.84 -29.76 16.56
C VAL A 333 6.16 -30.53 16.63
N VAL A 334 7.22 -29.86 17.06
CA VAL A 334 8.56 -30.44 17.25
C VAL A 334 8.95 -30.34 18.72
N GLY A 335 9.32 -31.45 19.34
CA GLY A 335 9.56 -31.54 20.80
C GLY A 335 8.26 -31.64 21.59
N GLY A 336 8.38 -31.83 22.90
CA GLY A 336 7.26 -32.04 23.82
C GLY A 336 6.44 -33.29 23.52
N LYS A 337 5.21 -33.33 24.02
CA LYS A 337 4.20 -34.36 23.77
C LYS A 337 3.04 -33.72 23.03
N ALA A 338 2.62 -34.32 21.94
CA ALA A 338 1.45 -33.88 21.17
C ALA A 338 0.50 -35.05 20.98
N LYS A 339 -0.82 -34.78 20.96
CA LYS A 339 -1.86 -35.76 20.72
C LYS A 339 -3.00 -35.12 19.94
N ALA A 340 -3.44 -35.80 18.89
CA ALA A 340 -4.60 -35.35 18.12
C ALA A 340 -5.90 -35.58 18.88
N GLU A 341 -6.78 -34.59 18.90
CA GLU A 341 -8.16 -34.67 19.39
C GLU A 341 -9.11 -34.02 18.37
N GLY A 342 -9.58 -34.83 17.43
CA GLY A 342 -10.39 -34.34 16.30
C GLY A 342 -9.54 -33.51 15.34
N ASN A 343 -9.89 -32.24 15.17
CA ASN A 343 -9.19 -31.30 14.27
C ASN A 343 -8.24 -30.33 15.04
N LYS A 344 -7.79 -30.72 16.21
CA LYS A 344 -6.87 -29.95 17.07
C LYS A 344 -5.79 -30.85 17.65
N LEU A 345 -4.69 -30.23 18.13
CA LEU A 345 -3.65 -30.94 18.87
C LEU A 345 -3.63 -30.46 20.31
N VAL A 346 -3.52 -31.40 21.27
CA VAL A 346 -3.19 -31.09 22.66
C VAL A 346 -1.70 -31.29 22.85
N VAL A 347 -1.00 -30.24 23.27
CA VAL A 347 0.45 -30.19 23.35
C VAL A 347 0.87 -29.88 24.78
N SER A 348 1.90 -30.58 25.28
CA SER A 348 2.56 -30.25 26.54
C SER A 348 4.08 -30.43 26.44
N ALA A 349 4.81 -29.59 27.11
CA ALA A 349 6.26 -29.66 27.26
C ALA A 349 6.66 -29.20 28.64
N ASP A 350 7.73 -29.81 29.20
CA ASP A 350 8.30 -29.43 30.48
C ASP A 350 9.26 -28.25 30.35
N ASP A 351 10.01 -28.17 29.22
CA ASP A 351 11.02 -27.15 28.97
C ASP A 351 10.79 -26.36 27.69
N GLU A 352 10.58 -27.02 26.54
CA GLU A 352 10.53 -26.37 25.22
C GLU A 352 9.65 -27.12 24.24
N VAL A 353 8.96 -26.36 23.35
CA VAL A 353 8.31 -26.89 22.15
C VAL A 353 8.45 -25.88 21.01
N ILE A 354 8.62 -26.39 19.81
CA ILE A 354 8.70 -25.60 18.58
C ILE A 354 7.49 -25.93 17.69
N LEU A 355 6.85 -24.90 17.17
CA LEU A 355 5.82 -25.00 16.14
C LEU A 355 6.42 -24.52 14.83
N LEU A 356 6.37 -25.36 13.80
CA LEU A 356 6.74 -25.02 12.43
C LEU A 356 5.47 -24.94 11.59
N PHE A 357 5.34 -23.86 10.80
CA PHE A 357 4.19 -23.70 9.90
C PHE A 357 4.66 -23.38 8.49
N ALA A 358 4.17 -24.13 7.50
CA ALA A 358 4.40 -23.89 6.08
C ALA A 358 3.07 -23.63 5.38
N ALA A 359 3.11 -22.81 4.32
CA ALA A 359 1.94 -22.50 3.51
C ALA A 359 2.28 -22.49 2.02
N ALA A 360 1.29 -22.80 1.19
CA ALA A 360 1.38 -22.75 -0.26
C ALA A 360 0.01 -22.62 -0.91
N THR A 361 -0.02 -22.11 -2.16
CA THR A 361 -1.19 -22.14 -3.04
C THR A 361 -0.83 -22.82 -4.36
N ASP A 362 -1.82 -23.11 -5.19
CA ASP A 362 -1.63 -23.55 -6.57
C ASP A 362 -1.51 -22.40 -7.58
N TYR A 363 -1.26 -21.18 -7.11
CA TYR A 363 -1.04 -20.02 -7.99
C TYR A 363 0.15 -20.24 -8.92
N ARG A 364 -0.08 -20.04 -10.23
CA ARG A 364 0.91 -20.16 -11.31
C ARG A 364 0.83 -18.93 -12.22
N GLY A 365 1.06 -17.77 -11.64
CA GLY A 365 1.09 -16.51 -12.39
C GLY A 365 2.53 -16.08 -12.72
N PHE A 366 2.76 -14.79 -12.70
CA PHE A 366 4.05 -14.19 -13.12
C PHE A 366 5.18 -14.35 -12.08
N ALA A 367 4.87 -14.65 -10.83
CA ALA A 367 5.82 -14.76 -9.74
C ALA A 367 5.36 -15.79 -8.70
N GLY A 368 6.13 -16.02 -7.64
CA GLY A 368 5.84 -16.99 -6.60
C GLY A 368 6.41 -18.37 -6.88
N ARG A 369 6.05 -19.36 -6.06
CA ARG A 369 6.73 -20.68 -6.04
C ARG A 369 6.47 -21.57 -7.25
N GLN A 370 5.48 -21.28 -8.09
CA GLN A 370 5.12 -22.08 -9.30
C GLN A 370 4.98 -23.60 -9.02
N LEU A 371 4.29 -23.95 -7.92
CA LEU A 371 4.21 -25.31 -7.42
C LEU A 371 3.28 -26.19 -8.25
N SER A 372 3.67 -27.45 -8.46
CA SER A 372 2.78 -28.48 -9.04
C SER A 372 1.91 -29.15 -7.99
N ASP A 373 2.36 -29.20 -6.74
CA ASP A 373 1.68 -29.84 -5.61
C ASP A 373 1.98 -29.08 -4.31
N SER A 374 1.00 -28.29 -3.86
CA SER A 374 1.10 -27.48 -2.64
C SER A 374 1.11 -28.34 -1.37
N LEU A 375 0.47 -29.52 -1.40
CA LEU A 375 0.50 -30.46 -0.27
C LEU A 375 1.89 -31.07 -0.07
N ALA A 376 2.50 -31.56 -1.15
CA ALA A 376 3.86 -32.10 -1.12
C ALA A 376 4.90 -31.02 -0.74
N ALA A 377 4.76 -29.82 -1.29
CA ALA A 377 5.67 -28.72 -1.02
C ALA A 377 5.67 -28.31 0.47
N THR A 378 4.48 -28.13 1.08
CA THR A 378 4.38 -27.77 2.50
C THR A 378 4.88 -28.88 3.44
N SER A 379 4.75 -30.15 3.03
CA SER A 379 5.35 -31.26 3.79
C SER A 379 6.88 -31.23 3.72
N ALA A 380 7.43 -31.05 2.52
CA ALA A 380 8.89 -30.99 2.30
C ALA A 380 9.53 -29.80 3.04
N ASP A 381 8.90 -28.63 3.04
CA ASP A 381 9.36 -27.45 3.79
C ASP A 381 9.50 -27.80 5.28
N LEU A 382 8.48 -28.45 5.87
CA LEU A 382 8.50 -28.86 7.29
C LEU A 382 9.52 -29.96 7.55
N ASP A 383 9.69 -30.93 6.64
CA ASP A 383 10.64 -32.02 6.77
C ASP A 383 12.09 -31.50 6.78
N LEU A 384 12.39 -30.47 5.96
CA LEU A 384 13.68 -29.80 5.92
C LEU A 384 13.93 -28.93 7.16
N ALA A 385 12.91 -28.19 7.59
CA ALA A 385 13.01 -27.32 8.76
C ALA A 385 13.16 -28.11 10.06
N GLU A 386 12.46 -29.25 10.22
CA GLU A 386 12.55 -30.12 11.42
C GLU A 386 13.94 -30.72 11.61
N GLN A 387 14.75 -30.86 10.56
CA GLN A 387 16.13 -31.37 10.64
C GLN A 387 17.10 -30.35 11.25
N LYS A 388 16.70 -29.10 11.41
CA LYS A 388 17.53 -28.00 11.93
C LYS A 388 17.13 -27.69 13.38
N SER A 389 18.13 -27.38 14.19
CA SER A 389 17.87 -26.81 15.51
C SER A 389 17.25 -25.42 15.40
N PHE A 390 16.54 -24.98 16.44
CA PHE A 390 16.02 -23.61 16.53
C PHE A 390 17.11 -22.54 16.28
N ALA A 391 18.32 -22.78 16.83
CA ALA A 391 19.45 -21.88 16.65
C ALA A 391 19.88 -21.77 15.17
N GLN A 392 19.86 -22.88 14.42
CA GLN A 392 20.19 -22.90 12.99
C GLN A 392 19.12 -22.18 12.16
N LEU A 393 17.83 -22.46 12.43
CA LEU A 393 16.71 -21.76 11.75
C LEU A 393 16.79 -20.25 12.00
N ARG A 394 16.98 -19.83 13.26
CA ARG A 394 17.10 -18.41 13.63
C ARG A 394 18.33 -17.76 12.98
N SER A 395 19.48 -18.41 12.97
CA SER A 395 20.69 -17.87 12.35
C SER A 395 20.55 -17.69 10.84
N ALA A 396 19.92 -18.64 10.14
CA ALA A 396 19.65 -18.54 8.70
C ALA A 396 18.71 -17.37 8.40
N GLN A 397 17.63 -17.23 9.16
CA GLN A 397 16.68 -16.12 9.02
C GLN A 397 17.34 -14.76 9.29
N GLN A 398 18.14 -14.65 10.37
CA GLN A 398 18.84 -13.40 10.71
C GLN A 398 19.89 -13.01 9.65
N ALA A 399 20.57 -13.99 9.07
CA ALA A 399 21.52 -13.74 7.98
C ALA A 399 20.81 -13.24 6.71
N ASP A 400 19.65 -13.83 6.36
CA ASP A 400 18.88 -13.42 5.19
C ASP A 400 18.27 -12.01 5.37
N HIS A 401 17.66 -11.72 6.53
CA HIS A 401 17.14 -10.41 6.85
C HIS A 401 18.23 -9.35 6.93
N GLY A 402 19.32 -9.66 7.64
CA GLY A 402 20.43 -8.74 7.91
C GLY A 402 21.19 -8.31 6.66
N LYS A 403 21.20 -9.14 5.60
CA LYS A 403 21.86 -8.76 4.32
C LYS A 403 21.24 -7.51 3.69
N TYR A 404 19.98 -7.18 4.01
CA TYR A 404 19.30 -5.97 3.56
C TYR A 404 19.23 -4.91 4.67
N PHE A 405 18.77 -5.31 5.87
CA PHE A 405 18.50 -4.36 6.93
C PHE A 405 19.78 -3.66 7.43
N ASN A 406 20.91 -4.36 7.48
CA ASN A 406 22.17 -3.82 7.97
C ASN A 406 22.93 -2.92 6.97
N ARG A 407 22.46 -2.83 5.70
CA ARG A 407 23.10 -1.95 4.70
C ARG A 407 22.90 -0.47 5.05
N VAL A 408 21.79 -0.11 5.63
CA VAL A 408 21.50 1.27 6.02
C VAL A 408 21.23 1.33 7.52
N THR A 409 21.85 2.28 8.20
CA THR A 409 21.53 2.63 9.58
C THR A 409 21.08 4.09 9.65
N LEU A 410 20.08 4.39 10.44
CA LEU A 410 19.64 5.75 10.73
C LEU A 410 19.54 5.91 12.24
N SER A 411 20.29 6.87 12.78
CA SER A 411 20.29 7.23 14.19
C SER A 411 20.01 8.71 14.35
N LEU A 412 19.00 9.03 15.15
CA LEU A 412 18.65 10.37 15.60
C LEU A 412 18.68 10.44 17.12
N PRO A 413 18.80 11.62 17.74
CA PRO A 413 18.88 11.75 19.19
C PRO A 413 17.68 11.10 19.91
N ALA A 414 17.96 10.29 20.90
CA ALA A 414 16.98 9.72 21.81
C ALA A 414 16.69 10.65 22.98
N THR A 415 15.48 10.57 23.52
CA THR A 415 15.02 11.29 24.71
C THR A 415 14.55 10.32 25.76
N ASP A 416 14.18 10.78 26.96
CA ASP A 416 13.58 9.91 27.99
C ASP A 416 12.30 9.23 27.47
N ASN A 417 11.51 9.93 26.63
CA ASN A 417 10.31 9.37 26.02
C ASN A 417 10.62 8.21 25.07
N SER A 418 11.81 8.18 24.48
CA SER A 418 12.22 7.09 23.56
C SER A 418 12.36 5.73 24.28
N GLN A 419 12.38 5.72 25.62
CA GLN A 419 12.46 4.50 26.45
C GLN A 419 11.08 3.91 26.78
N LEU A 420 9.98 4.60 26.46
CA LEU A 420 8.62 4.15 26.76
C LEU A 420 8.15 3.02 25.82
N PRO A 421 7.18 2.19 26.22
CA PRO A 421 6.44 1.32 25.30
C PRO A 421 5.94 2.11 24.10
N THR A 422 5.90 1.49 22.94
CA THR A 422 5.64 2.21 21.65
C THR A 422 4.30 2.95 21.64
N ASP A 423 3.25 2.38 22.20
CA ASP A 423 1.93 3.01 22.36
C ASP A 423 1.98 4.21 23.34
N GLU A 424 2.67 4.08 24.47
CA GLU A 424 2.88 5.16 25.44
C GLU A 424 3.78 6.25 24.83
N ARG A 425 4.83 5.85 24.11
CA ARG A 425 5.75 6.75 23.39
C ARG A 425 5.01 7.59 22.34
N LEU A 426 4.13 6.99 21.53
CA LEU A 426 3.26 7.71 20.58
C LEU A 426 2.28 8.65 21.31
N ALA A 427 1.72 8.23 22.46
CA ALA A 427 0.83 9.09 23.24
C ALA A 427 1.60 10.31 23.78
N MET A 428 2.80 10.12 24.34
CA MET A 428 3.65 11.24 24.81
C MET A 428 4.09 12.14 23.67
N TYR A 429 4.37 11.58 22.48
CA TYR A 429 4.71 12.38 21.29
C TYR A 429 3.56 13.29 20.86
N ARG A 430 2.32 12.83 20.97
CA ARG A 430 1.12 13.67 20.67
C ARG A 430 1.00 14.87 21.62
N ASP A 431 1.49 14.75 22.86
CA ASP A 431 1.47 15.83 23.83
C ASP A 431 2.66 16.78 23.74
N GLN A 432 3.87 16.25 23.47
CA GLN A 432 5.13 17.00 23.63
C GLN A 432 5.92 17.17 22.32
N ALA A 433 5.66 16.36 21.29
CA ALA A 433 6.32 16.37 19.99
C ALA A 433 7.87 16.35 20.04
N ASN A 434 8.45 15.76 21.07
CA ASN A 434 9.90 15.77 21.32
C ASN A 434 10.45 14.34 21.41
N ASP A 435 10.64 13.71 20.25
CA ASP A 435 11.29 12.38 20.14
C ASP A 435 11.81 12.16 18.71
N PRO A 436 12.99 12.70 18.34
CA PRO A 436 13.57 12.48 17.02
C PRO A 436 13.78 11.00 16.70
N ALA A 437 14.16 10.18 17.68
CA ALA A 437 14.35 8.74 17.50
C ALA A 437 13.05 8.00 17.13
N LEU A 438 11.87 8.56 17.38
CA LEU A 438 10.59 8.01 16.91
C LEU A 438 10.47 8.09 15.38
N ALA A 439 10.93 9.19 14.77
CA ALA A 439 10.98 9.31 13.31
C ALA A 439 11.97 8.31 12.69
N ALA A 440 13.13 8.08 13.35
CA ALA A 440 14.06 7.05 12.93
C ALA A 440 13.45 5.64 13.05
N LEU A 441 12.71 5.35 14.13
CA LEU A 441 11.99 4.07 14.29
C LEU A 441 10.98 3.86 13.16
N PHE A 442 10.18 4.88 12.82
CA PHE A 442 9.18 4.78 11.77
C PHE A 442 9.81 4.56 10.39
N ALA A 443 10.93 5.26 10.09
CA ALA A 443 11.68 5.07 8.84
C ALA A 443 12.33 3.68 8.77
N ASN A 444 12.95 3.20 9.84
CA ASN A 444 13.49 1.84 9.91
C ASN A 444 12.40 0.77 9.83
N PHE A 445 11.22 1.03 10.40
CA PHE A 445 10.07 0.13 10.30
C PHE A 445 9.58 0.00 8.86
N GLY A 446 9.57 1.09 8.05
CA GLY A 446 9.24 1.00 6.63
C GLY A 446 10.24 0.15 5.85
N ARG A 447 11.55 0.24 6.13
CA ARG A 447 12.56 -0.66 5.56
C ARG A 447 12.30 -2.12 5.95
N TYR A 448 12.03 -2.37 7.23
CA TYR A 448 11.66 -3.67 7.76
C TYR A 448 10.43 -4.26 7.05
N LEU A 449 9.39 -3.45 6.85
CA LEU A 449 8.17 -3.88 6.16
C LEU A 449 8.43 -4.25 4.69
N LEU A 450 9.30 -3.52 3.97
CA LEU A 450 9.63 -3.87 2.59
C LEU A 450 10.40 -5.20 2.52
N ILE A 451 11.36 -5.42 3.39
CA ILE A 451 12.09 -6.71 3.50
C ILE A 451 11.12 -7.86 3.79
N GLY A 452 10.14 -7.63 4.67
CA GLY A 452 9.16 -8.64 5.07
C GLY A 452 8.05 -8.89 4.05
N SER A 453 7.80 -7.99 3.09
CA SER A 453 6.68 -8.07 2.15
C SER A 453 7.07 -8.18 0.67
N SER A 454 8.34 -7.99 0.33
CA SER A 454 8.82 -8.03 -1.06
C SER A 454 10.21 -8.68 -1.12
N GLN A 455 10.30 -9.82 -1.78
CA GLN A 455 11.55 -10.57 -1.94
C GLN A 455 11.68 -11.04 -3.39
N PRO A 456 12.91 -11.15 -3.93
CA PRO A 456 13.13 -11.61 -5.30
C PRO A 456 12.40 -12.92 -5.63
N GLY A 457 11.75 -12.95 -6.81
CA GLY A 457 10.92 -14.04 -7.28
C GLY A 457 9.54 -14.14 -6.63
N GLY A 458 9.21 -13.27 -5.67
CA GLY A 458 7.89 -13.18 -5.02
C GLY A 458 6.93 -12.22 -5.70
N LEU A 459 5.68 -12.20 -5.22
CA LEU A 459 4.73 -11.16 -5.58
C LEU A 459 5.12 -9.84 -4.91
N PRO A 460 4.87 -8.68 -5.57
CA PRO A 460 5.17 -7.39 -4.96
C PRO A 460 4.26 -7.09 -3.77
N ALA A 461 4.73 -6.22 -2.87
CA ALA A 461 3.93 -5.70 -1.77
C ALA A 461 2.66 -5.03 -2.29
N ASN A 462 1.48 -5.55 -1.89
CA ASN A 462 0.18 -4.98 -2.23
C ASN A 462 -0.24 -3.89 -1.22
N LEU A 463 -1.48 -3.37 -1.27
CA LEU A 463 -2.00 -2.37 -0.32
C LEU A 463 -1.92 -2.79 1.16
N GLN A 464 -1.79 -4.08 1.44
CA GLN A 464 -1.60 -4.65 2.77
C GLN A 464 -0.13 -5.08 3.03
N GLY A 465 0.78 -4.84 2.08
CA GLY A 465 2.09 -5.52 2.05
C GLY A 465 1.86 -7.02 1.84
N ILE A 466 1.85 -7.77 2.95
CA ILE A 466 1.36 -9.16 3.02
C ILE A 466 0.50 -9.39 4.28
N TRP A 467 0.21 -8.35 5.09
CA TRP A 467 -0.46 -8.49 6.37
C TRP A 467 -1.93 -8.09 6.29
N ALA A 468 -2.80 -9.08 6.33
CA ALA A 468 -4.24 -8.92 6.43
C ALA A 468 -4.78 -9.81 7.56
N ASP A 469 -5.73 -9.34 8.36
CA ASP A 469 -6.36 -10.13 9.42
C ASP A 469 -7.79 -10.56 9.07
N GLU A 470 -8.24 -10.28 7.84
CA GLU A 470 -9.57 -10.58 7.35
C GLU A 470 -9.58 -11.02 5.88
N ILE A 471 -10.70 -11.61 5.43
CA ILE A 471 -10.92 -12.03 4.05
C ILE A 471 -11.51 -10.93 3.16
N HIS A 472 -11.93 -9.82 3.75
CA HIS A 472 -12.51 -8.68 3.06
C HIS A 472 -11.58 -7.45 3.17
N THR A 473 -10.38 -7.58 2.61
CA THR A 473 -9.38 -6.50 2.61
C THR A 473 -9.91 -5.25 1.92
N MET A 474 -9.60 -4.09 2.49
CA MET A 474 -10.00 -2.81 1.93
C MET A 474 -9.36 -2.61 0.56
N TRP A 475 -10.10 -2.03 -0.38
CA TRP A 475 -9.68 -1.84 -1.79
C TRP A 475 -9.12 -3.11 -2.43
N ASN A 476 -9.66 -4.29 -2.05
CA ASN A 476 -9.25 -5.62 -2.50
C ASN A 476 -7.80 -6.02 -2.11
N GLY A 477 -7.06 -5.17 -1.40
CA GLY A 477 -5.64 -5.40 -1.15
C GLY A 477 -4.84 -5.54 -2.44
N ASP A 478 -5.21 -4.82 -3.51
CA ASP A 478 -4.63 -4.97 -4.85
C ASP A 478 -3.41 -4.06 -5.08
N TRP A 479 -2.93 -3.98 -6.33
CA TRP A 479 -1.89 -3.07 -6.77
C TRP A 479 -2.51 -1.90 -7.53
N HIS A 480 -2.71 -0.77 -6.86
CA HIS A 480 -3.14 0.48 -7.48
C HIS A 480 -1.95 1.20 -8.12
N PHE A 481 -2.14 1.72 -9.35
CA PHE A 481 -1.11 2.34 -10.18
C PHE A 481 -1.14 3.88 -10.19
N ASN A 482 -2.06 4.48 -9.46
CA ASN A 482 -2.16 5.93 -9.45
C ASN A 482 -1.34 6.61 -8.33
N ILE A 483 -0.64 5.83 -7.49
CA ILE A 483 0.36 6.23 -6.48
C ILE A 483 0.85 5.03 -5.64
N ASN A 484 -0.05 4.12 -5.25
CA ASN A 484 0.17 3.23 -4.10
C ASN A 484 1.33 2.24 -4.34
N VAL A 485 1.28 1.43 -5.40
CA VAL A 485 2.35 0.45 -5.63
C VAL A 485 3.68 1.13 -5.94
N GLN A 486 3.66 2.26 -6.63
CA GLN A 486 4.88 3.03 -6.88
C GLN A 486 5.52 3.50 -5.57
N MET A 487 4.70 4.06 -4.66
CA MET A 487 5.16 4.50 -3.34
C MET A 487 5.72 3.35 -2.49
N ASN A 488 5.19 2.13 -2.64
CA ASN A 488 5.72 0.95 -1.95
C ASN A 488 7.21 0.72 -2.26
N TYR A 489 7.65 1.12 -3.45
CA TYR A 489 9.02 0.86 -3.90
C TYR A 489 9.92 2.10 -3.91
N TRP A 490 9.43 3.28 -3.53
CA TRP A 490 10.27 4.48 -3.43
C TRP A 490 11.50 4.32 -2.52
N PRO A 491 11.44 3.60 -1.36
CA PRO A 491 12.63 3.43 -0.52
C PRO A 491 13.57 2.31 -1.00
N ALA A 492 13.17 1.46 -1.96
CA ALA A 492 13.93 0.28 -2.32
C ALA A 492 15.36 0.61 -2.78
N LEU A 493 15.49 1.60 -3.66
CA LEU A 493 16.77 1.96 -4.23
C LEU A 493 17.60 2.86 -3.31
N ASN A 494 17.05 4.00 -2.86
CA ASN A 494 17.78 4.96 -2.04
C ASN A 494 18.13 4.43 -0.63
N CYS A 495 17.37 3.45 -0.11
CA CYS A 495 17.71 2.73 1.12
C CYS A 495 18.50 1.42 0.87
N ASN A 496 19.18 1.30 -0.26
CA ASN A 496 20.12 0.20 -0.58
C ASN A 496 19.52 -1.21 -0.47
N MET A 497 18.27 -1.36 -0.94
CA MET A 497 17.54 -2.64 -0.98
C MET A 497 17.17 -2.99 -2.43
N VAL A 498 18.13 -2.85 -3.35
CA VAL A 498 17.94 -2.91 -4.82
C VAL A 498 17.26 -4.21 -5.26
N GLU A 499 17.64 -5.35 -4.67
CA GLU A 499 17.08 -6.65 -5.02
C GLU A 499 15.58 -6.75 -4.67
N LEU A 500 15.12 -6.02 -3.64
CA LEU A 500 13.72 -6.01 -3.25
C LEU A 500 12.83 -5.20 -4.22
N HIS A 501 13.43 -4.51 -5.19
CA HIS A 501 12.73 -3.83 -6.27
C HIS A 501 12.32 -4.79 -7.41
N GLU A 502 12.95 -5.97 -7.50
CA GLU A 502 12.71 -6.96 -8.56
C GLU A 502 11.22 -7.38 -8.68
N PRO A 503 10.47 -7.64 -7.57
CA PRO A 503 9.05 -7.99 -7.71
C PRO A 503 8.20 -6.90 -8.39
N MET A 504 8.56 -5.63 -8.25
CA MET A 504 7.91 -4.53 -8.98
C MET A 504 8.22 -4.59 -10.48
N ILE A 505 9.47 -4.89 -10.84
CA ILE A 505 9.87 -5.06 -12.23
C ILE A 505 9.11 -6.23 -12.86
N SER A 506 9.07 -7.38 -12.19
CA SER A 506 8.33 -8.57 -12.63
C SER A 506 6.82 -8.31 -12.79
N LEU A 507 6.22 -7.50 -11.90
CA LEU A 507 4.84 -7.04 -12.06
C LEU A 507 4.66 -6.26 -13.36
N ILE A 508 5.53 -5.27 -13.63
CA ILE A 508 5.45 -4.44 -14.84
C ILE A 508 5.58 -5.30 -16.10
N GLU A 509 6.55 -6.22 -16.13
CA GLU A 509 6.75 -7.15 -17.25
C GLU A 509 5.52 -8.03 -17.48
N SER A 510 4.88 -8.51 -16.40
CA SER A 510 3.68 -9.34 -16.48
C SER A 510 2.47 -8.64 -17.08
N LEU A 511 2.46 -7.31 -17.09
CA LEU A 511 1.38 -6.51 -17.65
C LEU A 511 1.53 -6.29 -19.16
N VAL A 512 2.66 -6.64 -19.77
CA VAL A 512 2.91 -6.39 -21.20
C VAL A 512 1.90 -7.15 -22.08
N GLU A 513 1.79 -8.48 -21.93
CA GLU A 513 0.89 -9.30 -22.75
C GLU A 513 -0.60 -8.90 -22.59
N PRO A 514 -1.16 -8.86 -21.36
CA PRO A 514 -2.54 -8.41 -21.20
C PRO A 514 -2.74 -6.95 -21.57
N GLY A 515 -1.73 -6.08 -21.36
CA GLY A 515 -1.76 -4.69 -21.76
C GLY A 515 -1.73 -4.48 -23.26
N GLN A 516 -1.08 -5.34 -24.04
CA GLN A 516 -1.15 -5.37 -25.51
C GLN A 516 -2.57 -5.72 -25.98
N THR A 517 -3.21 -6.70 -25.31
CA THR A 517 -4.61 -7.06 -25.60
C THR A 517 -5.53 -5.86 -25.35
N THR A 518 -5.37 -5.16 -24.21
CA THR A 518 -6.13 -3.95 -23.90
C THR A 518 -5.86 -2.82 -24.91
N ALA A 519 -4.58 -2.62 -25.30
CA ALA A 519 -4.20 -1.60 -26.29
C ALA A 519 -4.87 -1.86 -27.64
N GLN A 520 -4.85 -3.09 -28.10
CA GLN A 520 -5.48 -3.47 -29.36
C GLN A 520 -7.01 -3.37 -29.30
N ALA A 521 -7.63 -3.95 -28.26
CA ALA A 521 -9.08 -4.02 -28.12
C ALA A 521 -9.73 -2.64 -27.92
N CYS A 522 -9.17 -1.83 -27.04
CA CYS A 522 -9.76 -0.57 -26.61
C CYS A 522 -9.28 0.65 -27.39
N TYR A 523 -8.07 0.59 -28.01
CA TYR A 523 -7.42 1.77 -28.60
C TYR A 523 -6.95 1.56 -30.05
N ASP A 524 -7.06 0.33 -30.61
CA ASP A 524 -6.48 -0.06 -31.91
C ASP A 524 -5.02 0.37 -32.04
N SER A 525 -4.23 0.08 -31.03
CA SER A 525 -2.88 0.62 -30.84
C SER A 525 -1.83 -0.48 -30.68
N PRO A 526 -0.64 -0.30 -31.27
CA PRO A 526 0.53 -1.10 -30.89
C PRO A 526 0.95 -0.80 -29.45
N GLY A 527 1.90 -1.59 -28.94
CA GLY A 527 2.45 -1.43 -27.59
C GLY A 527 1.50 -1.95 -26.53
N TRP A 528 1.63 -1.46 -25.28
CA TRP A 528 0.82 -1.91 -24.16
C TRP A 528 0.39 -0.77 -23.23
N ILE A 529 -0.73 -0.99 -22.55
CA ILE A 529 -1.30 -0.07 -21.57
C ILE A 529 -1.89 -0.86 -20.39
N ALA A 530 -1.73 -0.34 -19.19
CA ALA A 530 -2.46 -0.78 -18.00
C ALA A 530 -3.11 0.45 -17.34
N HIS A 531 -4.31 0.27 -16.83
CA HIS A 531 -5.03 1.33 -16.15
C HIS A 531 -4.90 1.16 -14.63
N ARG A 532 -5.44 2.03 -13.88
CA ARG A 532 -5.36 2.31 -12.46
C ARG A 532 -4.95 1.17 -11.51
N ALA A 533 -5.34 -0.08 -11.73
CA ALA A 533 -5.09 -1.18 -10.80
C ALA A 533 -4.97 -2.52 -11.51
N THR A 534 -4.26 -3.45 -10.90
CA THR A 534 -4.16 -4.84 -11.36
C THR A 534 -4.34 -5.84 -10.21
N ASN A 535 -4.38 -7.11 -10.57
CA ASN A 535 -4.50 -8.27 -9.70
C ASN A 535 -3.54 -9.39 -10.17
N PRO A 536 -3.45 -10.54 -9.48
CA PRO A 536 -2.54 -11.63 -9.87
C PRO A 536 -2.79 -12.23 -11.28
N TRP A 537 -3.91 -11.92 -11.90
CA TRP A 537 -4.26 -12.42 -13.23
C TRP A 537 -4.05 -11.41 -14.36
N GLY A 538 -3.36 -10.29 -14.07
CA GLY A 538 -2.96 -9.30 -15.08
C GLY A 538 -4.12 -8.45 -15.59
N TYR A 539 -4.98 -7.95 -14.71
CA TYR A 539 -6.04 -7.01 -15.08
C TYR A 539 -5.45 -5.69 -15.56
N THR A 540 -5.81 -5.26 -16.78
CA THR A 540 -5.30 -4.03 -17.41
C THR A 540 -6.40 -3.11 -17.97
N SER A 541 -7.66 -3.57 -17.95
CA SER A 541 -8.80 -2.89 -18.59
C SER A 541 -9.12 -1.49 -18.02
N PRO A 542 -9.70 -0.58 -18.84
CA PRO A 542 -9.88 0.83 -18.48
C PRO A 542 -11.05 1.08 -17.50
N GLY A 543 -11.00 0.53 -16.31
CA GLY A 543 -12.01 0.76 -15.26
C GLY A 543 -12.06 2.20 -14.73
N MET A 544 -10.95 2.93 -14.85
CA MET A 544 -10.80 4.38 -14.71
C MET A 544 -9.76 4.84 -15.74
N MET A 545 -9.98 5.97 -16.34
CA MET A 545 -9.15 6.50 -17.45
C MET A 545 -7.93 7.26 -16.93
N ASP A 546 -7.11 6.61 -16.10
CA ASP A 546 -5.84 7.16 -15.61
C ASP A 546 -4.71 6.71 -16.56
N LEU A 547 -4.59 7.33 -17.76
CA LEU A 547 -3.61 6.91 -18.78
C LEU A 547 -2.16 7.05 -18.28
N GLY A 548 -1.85 8.10 -17.55
CA GLY A 548 -0.52 8.36 -17.00
C GLY A 548 0.01 7.27 -16.08
N SER A 549 -0.86 6.42 -15.52
CA SER A 549 -0.47 5.34 -14.60
C SER A 549 0.50 4.34 -15.21
N ALA A 550 0.30 3.92 -16.48
CA ALA A 550 1.23 3.00 -17.18
C ALA A 550 2.60 3.64 -17.44
N ALA A 551 2.61 4.92 -17.84
CA ALA A 551 3.86 5.66 -17.99
C ALA A 551 4.60 5.80 -16.66
N TRP A 552 3.88 5.98 -15.54
CA TRP A 552 4.47 6.04 -14.22
C TRP A 552 5.09 4.71 -13.77
N LEU A 553 4.47 3.57 -14.07
CA LEU A 553 5.08 2.25 -13.81
C LEU A 553 6.46 2.12 -14.47
N CYS A 554 6.60 2.62 -15.70
CA CYS A 554 7.86 2.56 -16.44
C CYS A 554 9.00 3.39 -15.81
N GLU A 555 8.71 4.34 -14.92
CA GLU A 555 9.74 5.06 -14.15
C GLU A 555 10.63 4.08 -13.38
N HIS A 556 10.05 3.06 -12.75
CA HIS A 556 10.78 2.06 -11.97
C HIS A 556 11.83 1.29 -12.79
N LEU A 557 11.55 1.05 -14.08
CA LEU A 557 12.50 0.39 -14.99
C LEU A 557 13.77 1.23 -15.21
N TRP A 558 13.58 2.55 -15.39
CA TRP A 558 14.71 3.47 -15.55
C TRP A 558 15.48 3.66 -14.24
N GLU A 559 14.78 3.85 -13.13
CA GLU A 559 15.41 4.13 -11.83
C GLU A 559 16.30 2.96 -11.38
N ALA A 560 15.87 1.72 -11.56
CA ALA A 560 16.71 0.55 -11.28
C ALA A 560 18.03 0.57 -12.07
N TYR A 561 18.00 1.02 -13.33
CA TYR A 561 19.22 1.25 -14.11
C TYR A 561 20.02 2.45 -13.61
N ALA A 562 19.37 3.55 -13.28
CA ALA A 562 20.06 4.78 -12.86
C ALA A 562 20.90 4.59 -11.58
N PHE A 563 20.46 3.68 -10.70
CA PHE A 563 21.20 3.33 -9.48
C PHE A 563 22.27 2.25 -9.73
N SER A 564 22.01 1.24 -10.57
CA SER A 564 22.89 0.10 -10.80
C SER A 564 23.91 0.31 -11.92
N LEU A 565 23.56 1.05 -12.96
CA LEU A 565 24.24 1.20 -14.25
C LEU A 565 24.43 -0.13 -15.01
N ASP A 566 23.62 -1.17 -14.68
CA ASP A 566 23.70 -2.47 -15.34
C ASP A 566 23.09 -2.43 -16.74
N LYS A 567 23.95 -2.47 -17.77
CA LYS A 567 23.54 -2.48 -19.18
C LYS A 567 22.88 -3.79 -19.61
N ASN A 568 23.06 -4.89 -18.90
CA ASN A 568 22.35 -6.14 -19.23
C ASN A 568 20.92 -6.02 -18.78
N TYR A 569 20.68 -5.57 -17.55
CA TYR A 569 19.35 -5.21 -17.08
C TYR A 569 18.66 -4.19 -18.02
N LEU A 570 19.37 -3.13 -18.40
CA LEU A 570 18.82 -2.12 -19.32
C LEU A 570 18.34 -2.73 -20.64
N ARG A 571 19.08 -3.72 -21.19
CA ARG A 571 18.73 -4.43 -22.42
C ARG A 571 17.49 -5.30 -22.26
N GLU A 572 17.32 -5.91 -21.09
CA GLU A 572 16.17 -6.76 -20.76
C GLU A 572 14.89 -5.94 -20.68
N VAL A 573 14.89 -4.81 -19.97
CA VAL A 573 13.69 -3.99 -19.76
C VAL A 573 13.39 -2.99 -20.87
N TYR A 574 14.32 -2.74 -21.80
CA TYR A 574 14.12 -1.81 -22.91
C TYR A 574 12.88 -2.14 -23.77
N PRO A 575 12.59 -3.39 -24.16
CA PRO A 575 11.38 -3.73 -24.93
C PRO A 575 10.09 -3.38 -24.19
N VAL A 576 10.06 -3.53 -22.87
CA VAL A 576 8.91 -3.17 -22.02
C VAL A 576 8.68 -1.67 -22.06
N MET A 577 9.73 -0.89 -21.84
CA MET A 577 9.72 0.57 -21.89
C MET A 577 9.28 1.07 -23.28
N LYS A 578 9.89 0.50 -24.34
CA LYS A 578 9.57 0.83 -25.76
C LYS A 578 8.10 0.57 -26.06
N GLY A 579 7.57 -0.60 -25.66
CA GLY A 579 6.17 -0.95 -25.92
C GLY A 579 5.18 0.04 -25.29
N SER A 580 5.44 0.51 -24.05
CA SER A 580 4.62 1.57 -23.45
C SER A 580 4.73 2.89 -24.25
N ALA A 581 5.96 3.27 -24.64
CA ALA A 581 6.16 4.47 -25.45
C ALA A 581 5.47 4.38 -26.83
N GLU A 582 5.48 3.23 -27.50
CA GLU A 582 4.78 2.98 -28.76
C GLU A 582 3.26 3.18 -28.63
N PHE A 583 2.65 2.68 -27.55
CA PHE A 583 1.24 2.92 -27.26
C PHE A 583 0.93 4.42 -27.23
N PHE A 584 1.68 5.18 -26.44
CA PHE A 584 1.41 6.61 -26.32
C PHE A 584 1.72 7.37 -27.62
N LEU A 585 2.80 7.03 -28.34
CA LEU A 585 3.11 7.64 -29.62
C LEU A 585 1.96 7.51 -30.62
N HIS A 586 1.27 6.36 -30.61
CA HIS A 586 0.12 6.11 -31.49
C HIS A 586 -1.15 6.84 -31.00
N ASN A 587 -1.35 6.95 -29.70
CA ASN A 587 -2.59 7.50 -29.12
C ASN A 587 -2.56 9.00 -28.83
N LEU A 588 -1.40 9.66 -28.91
CA LEU A 588 -1.35 11.11 -28.86
C LEU A 588 -2.14 11.73 -30.02
N TRP A 589 -2.85 12.81 -29.74
CA TRP A 589 -3.59 13.58 -30.72
C TRP A 589 -3.28 15.08 -30.60
N GLU A 590 -3.51 15.84 -31.67
CA GLU A 590 -3.32 17.28 -31.65
C GLU A 590 -4.43 17.93 -30.85
N GLY A 591 -4.09 18.49 -29.70
CA GLY A 591 -5.03 19.21 -28.84
C GLY A 591 -5.54 20.48 -29.52
N PRO A 592 -6.67 21.03 -29.04
CA PRO A 592 -7.26 22.23 -29.63
C PRO A 592 -6.42 23.49 -29.43
N ASP A 593 -5.43 23.44 -28.53
CA ASP A 593 -4.63 24.59 -28.13
C ASP A 593 -3.16 24.39 -28.57
N ASN A 594 -2.57 25.43 -29.20
CA ASN A 594 -1.12 25.55 -29.44
C ASN A 594 -0.44 24.42 -30.26
N ASN A 595 -1.18 23.59 -30.98
CA ASN A 595 -0.67 22.42 -31.72
C ASN A 595 0.12 21.42 -30.82
N TRP A 596 -0.19 21.39 -29.55
CA TRP A 596 0.41 20.42 -28.64
C TRP A 596 -0.11 19.00 -28.88
N LEU A 597 0.77 18.02 -28.72
CA LEU A 597 0.35 16.63 -28.60
C LEU A 597 -0.10 16.34 -27.18
N VAL A 598 -1.27 15.73 -27.05
CA VAL A 598 -1.95 15.53 -25.77
C VAL A 598 -2.50 14.11 -25.64
N THR A 599 -2.67 13.63 -24.40
CA THR A 599 -3.45 12.43 -24.07
C THR A 599 -4.94 12.76 -24.01
N GLY A 600 -5.78 11.75 -24.13
CA GLY A 600 -7.22 11.88 -23.87
C GLY A 600 -8.08 10.94 -24.73
N PRO A 601 -9.22 10.51 -24.14
CA PRO A 601 -9.74 10.83 -22.79
C PRO A 601 -8.86 10.33 -21.66
N SER A 602 -8.62 11.16 -20.64
CA SER A 602 -7.89 10.80 -19.43
C SER A 602 -8.48 11.53 -18.21
N LYS A 603 -7.83 11.42 -17.06
CA LYS A 603 -8.31 11.98 -15.80
C LYS A 603 -7.12 12.38 -14.93
N SER A 604 -7.18 13.53 -14.24
CA SER A 604 -6.32 13.74 -13.07
C SER A 604 -6.80 12.87 -11.93
N SER A 605 -5.88 12.14 -11.29
CA SER A 605 -6.21 11.07 -10.34
C SER A 605 -7.24 11.50 -9.28
N GLU A 606 -8.39 10.84 -9.32
CA GLU A 606 -9.49 10.92 -8.37
C GLU A 606 -10.10 12.31 -8.13
N THR A 607 -9.70 13.32 -8.91
CA THR A 607 -10.21 14.68 -8.80
C THR A 607 -10.87 15.16 -10.11
N SER A 608 -11.49 16.32 -10.09
CA SER A 608 -12.10 16.95 -11.26
C SER A 608 -12.17 18.46 -11.08
N GLY A 609 -11.88 19.20 -12.15
CA GLY A 609 -12.05 20.63 -12.18
C GLY A 609 -13.45 21.03 -12.64
N LEU A 610 -13.89 22.24 -12.28
CA LEU A 610 -15.07 22.88 -12.83
C LEU A 610 -14.65 23.83 -13.95
N ALA A 611 -15.02 23.50 -15.17
CA ALA A 611 -14.71 24.31 -16.34
C ALA A 611 -15.49 25.64 -16.32
N PRO A 612 -15.07 26.68 -17.10
CA PRO A 612 -15.77 27.98 -17.14
C PRO A 612 -17.26 27.89 -17.50
N ASN A 613 -17.65 26.91 -18.31
CA ASN A 613 -19.04 26.63 -18.66
C ASN A 613 -19.81 25.86 -17.57
N LYS A 614 -19.23 25.73 -16.36
CA LYS A 614 -19.78 25.03 -15.20
C LYS A 614 -19.98 23.52 -15.39
N GLN A 615 -19.38 22.92 -16.40
CA GLN A 615 -19.32 21.47 -16.53
C GLN A 615 -18.17 20.90 -15.70
N ARG A 616 -18.40 19.74 -15.09
CA ARG A 616 -17.37 19.02 -14.33
C ARG A 616 -16.46 18.24 -15.28
N ALA A 617 -15.21 18.63 -15.37
CA ALA A 617 -14.18 17.93 -16.17
C ALA A 617 -13.65 16.70 -15.39
N ALA A 618 -14.51 15.69 -15.21
CA ALA A 618 -14.15 14.43 -14.58
C ALA A 618 -13.33 13.53 -15.51
N ILE A 619 -13.59 13.62 -16.82
CA ILE A 619 -12.74 13.14 -17.92
C ILE A 619 -12.26 14.38 -18.66
N CYS A 620 -10.99 14.46 -18.97
CA CYS A 620 -10.33 15.60 -19.60
C CYS A 620 -9.31 15.12 -20.65
N TYR A 621 -8.61 16.07 -21.24
CA TYR A 621 -7.40 15.80 -22.03
C TYR A 621 -6.22 16.49 -21.36
N ALA A 622 -5.02 15.93 -21.58
CA ALA A 622 -3.76 16.46 -21.06
C ALA A 622 -3.81 16.89 -19.57
N PRO A 623 -4.27 16.03 -18.62
CA PRO A 623 -3.97 16.35 -17.21
C PRO A 623 -2.47 16.47 -17.04
N THR A 624 -2.02 17.41 -16.24
CA THR A 624 -0.60 17.76 -16.09
C THR A 624 0.28 16.54 -15.78
N MET A 625 -0.19 15.66 -14.91
CA MET A 625 0.53 14.43 -14.57
C MET A 625 0.79 13.53 -15.78
N ASP A 626 -0.21 13.34 -16.68
CA ASP A 626 0.00 12.55 -17.91
C ASP A 626 1.14 13.13 -18.74
N MET A 627 1.13 14.45 -18.92
CA MET A 627 2.15 15.13 -19.75
C MET A 627 3.54 15.01 -19.13
N GLN A 628 3.64 15.13 -17.80
CA GLN A 628 4.89 14.94 -17.06
C GLN A 628 5.39 13.47 -17.18
N ALA A 629 4.51 12.50 -16.96
CA ALA A 629 4.85 11.09 -17.07
C ALA A 629 5.27 10.69 -18.49
N LEU A 630 4.62 11.26 -19.52
CA LEU A 630 5.03 11.01 -20.90
C LEU A 630 6.36 11.68 -21.25
N ARG A 631 6.64 12.91 -20.75
CA ARG A 631 7.95 13.53 -20.96
C ARG A 631 9.06 12.69 -20.33
N GLN A 632 8.81 12.07 -19.18
CA GLN A 632 9.73 11.13 -18.54
C GLN A 632 9.84 9.83 -19.36
N LEU A 633 8.73 9.16 -19.67
CA LEU A 633 8.72 7.90 -20.42
C LEU A 633 9.49 8.04 -21.74
N PHE A 634 9.19 9.07 -22.54
CA PHE A 634 9.87 9.29 -23.82
C PHE A 634 11.35 9.67 -23.62
N GLY A 635 11.65 10.46 -22.59
CA GLY A 635 13.03 10.82 -22.25
C GLY A 635 13.86 9.61 -21.83
N ASN A 636 13.31 8.78 -20.94
CA ASN A 636 13.95 7.56 -20.46
C ASN A 636 14.15 6.55 -21.61
N THR A 637 13.10 6.29 -22.42
CA THR A 637 13.17 5.38 -23.56
C THR A 637 14.22 5.83 -24.58
N LEU A 638 14.26 7.14 -24.90
CA LEU A 638 15.25 7.72 -25.78
C LEU A 638 16.66 7.47 -25.24
N ARG A 639 16.88 7.77 -23.96
CA ARG A 639 18.19 7.59 -23.33
C ARG A 639 18.62 6.12 -23.25
N MET A 640 17.69 5.20 -22.99
CA MET A 640 17.97 3.76 -23.03
C MET A 640 18.43 3.33 -24.42
N ALA A 641 17.69 3.76 -25.48
CA ALA A 641 18.04 3.45 -26.87
C ALA A 641 19.42 4.02 -27.27
N GLU A 642 19.76 5.23 -26.84
CA GLU A 642 21.07 5.85 -27.05
C GLU A 642 22.19 5.05 -26.36
N ILE A 643 22.00 4.63 -25.09
CA ILE A 643 23.00 3.86 -24.33
C ILE A 643 23.22 2.48 -24.95
N LEU A 644 22.16 1.87 -25.47
CA LEU A 644 22.23 0.55 -26.13
C LEU A 644 22.66 0.63 -27.60
N GLY A 645 22.60 1.82 -28.24
CA GLY A 645 22.93 2.02 -29.63
C GLY A 645 21.93 1.37 -30.61
N VAL A 646 20.63 1.43 -30.27
CA VAL A 646 19.56 0.76 -31.06
C VAL A 646 18.46 1.75 -31.48
N ASP A 647 17.67 1.36 -32.49
CA ASP A 647 16.39 2.01 -32.85
C ASP A 647 16.48 3.51 -33.22
N GLU A 648 17.47 3.93 -34.04
CA GLU A 648 17.71 5.33 -34.42
C GLU A 648 16.47 6.05 -34.98
N ALA A 649 15.66 5.36 -35.80
CA ALA A 649 14.45 5.94 -36.38
C ALA A 649 13.41 6.24 -35.27
N PHE A 650 13.26 5.33 -34.34
CA PHE A 650 12.38 5.48 -33.19
C PHE A 650 12.87 6.60 -32.25
N GLN A 651 14.18 6.69 -31.99
CA GLN A 651 14.77 7.81 -31.24
C GLN A 651 14.42 9.17 -31.84
N LYS A 652 14.49 9.28 -33.17
CA LYS A 652 14.14 10.51 -33.90
C LYS A 652 12.65 10.87 -33.72
N GLU A 653 11.76 9.89 -33.80
CA GLU A 653 10.34 10.08 -33.63
C GLU A 653 10.02 10.49 -32.19
N LEU A 654 10.55 9.76 -31.18
CA LEU A 654 10.40 10.08 -29.76
C LEU A 654 10.81 11.53 -29.46
N LYS A 655 11.99 11.93 -29.93
CA LYS A 655 12.51 13.27 -29.73
C LYS A 655 11.60 14.34 -30.32
N ALA A 656 11.10 14.12 -31.55
CA ALA A 656 10.21 15.05 -32.25
C ALA A 656 8.85 15.18 -31.53
N LYS A 657 8.22 14.07 -31.15
CA LYS A 657 6.91 14.08 -30.48
C LYS A 657 7.01 14.58 -29.03
N ARG A 658 8.10 14.20 -28.29
CA ARG A 658 8.34 14.71 -26.95
C ARG A 658 8.42 16.23 -26.90
N ALA A 659 9.05 16.86 -27.88
CA ALA A 659 9.17 18.32 -27.97
C ALA A 659 7.81 19.03 -28.19
N ARG A 660 6.79 18.31 -28.66
CA ARG A 660 5.43 18.80 -28.88
C ARG A 660 4.45 18.49 -27.76
N LEU A 661 4.84 17.77 -26.72
CA LEU A 661 3.97 17.50 -25.57
C LEU A 661 3.61 18.81 -24.86
N ALA A 662 2.35 18.92 -24.40
CA ALA A 662 1.91 20.09 -23.65
C ALA A 662 2.82 20.33 -22.43
N PRO A 663 3.33 21.57 -22.23
CA PRO A 663 4.24 21.88 -21.14
C PRO A 663 3.51 22.00 -19.80
N ASN A 664 4.29 22.05 -18.69
CA ASN A 664 3.77 22.51 -17.43
C ASN A 664 3.31 23.97 -17.53
N GLN A 665 2.20 24.30 -16.88
CA GLN A 665 1.64 25.65 -16.91
C GLN A 665 1.43 26.19 -15.51
N ILE A 666 1.61 27.52 -15.35
CA ILE A 666 1.31 28.23 -14.11
C ILE A 666 -0.04 28.93 -14.29
N GLY A 667 -0.96 28.67 -13.39
CA GLY A 667 -2.30 29.26 -13.41
C GLY A 667 -2.34 30.73 -13.00
N PRO A 668 -3.49 31.40 -13.15
CA PRO A 668 -3.67 32.80 -12.79
C PRO A 668 -3.43 33.07 -11.30
N ASP A 669 -3.54 32.04 -10.45
CA ASP A 669 -3.30 32.11 -9.01
C ASP A 669 -1.83 31.82 -8.63
N GLY A 670 -0.95 31.68 -9.62
CA GLY A 670 0.47 31.42 -9.46
C GLY A 670 0.82 29.98 -9.04
N ARG A 671 -0.15 29.06 -9.05
CA ARG A 671 0.09 27.62 -8.78
C ARG A 671 0.36 26.87 -10.08
N ILE A 672 1.05 25.74 -10.00
CA ILE A 672 1.09 24.78 -11.11
C ILE A 672 -0.34 24.28 -11.39
N GLN A 673 -0.73 24.28 -12.68
CA GLN A 673 -2.07 23.81 -13.09
C GLN A 673 -2.16 22.30 -13.02
N GLU A 674 -3.30 21.80 -12.56
CA GLU A 674 -3.62 20.38 -12.54
C GLU A 674 -4.19 19.89 -13.89
N TRP A 675 -4.85 20.79 -14.61
CA TRP A 675 -5.46 20.54 -15.91
C TRP A 675 -4.87 21.46 -16.98
N ILE A 676 -5.03 21.07 -18.23
CA ILE A 676 -4.53 21.85 -19.37
C ILE A 676 -5.05 23.30 -19.39
N LYS A 677 -6.20 23.57 -18.79
CA LYS A 677 -6.78 24.89 -18.62
C LYS A 677 -6.99 25.19 -17.13
N PRO A 678 -7.05 26.49 -16.74
CA PRO A 678 -7.22 26.88 -15.33
C PRO A 678 -8.67 26.65 -14.88
N TYR A 679 -9.06 25.38 -14.70
CA TYR A 679 -10.35 25.02 -14.13
C TYR A 679 -10.41 25.36 -12.66
N GLU A 680 -11.60 25.68 -12.16
CA GLU A 680 -11.85 25.86 -10.73
C GLU A 680 -11.63 24.53 -9.99
N ASP A 681 -10.77 24.53 -9.00
CA ASP A 681 -10.50 23.37 -8.15
C ASP A 681 -11.67 23.18 -7.16
N THR A 682 -12.48 22.16 -7.37
CA THR A 682 -13.65 21.88 -6.53
C THR A 682 -13.30 21.24 -5.19
N GLU A 683 -12.08 20.72 -5.05
CA GLU A 683 -11.57 20.07 -3.85
C GLU A 683 -10.15 20.60 -3.53
N PRO A 684 -10.00 21.86 -3.10
CA PRO A 684 -8.69 22.50 -2.96
C PRO A 684 -7.76 21.86 -1.92
N THR A 685 -8.30 21.05 -1.03
CA THR A 685 -7.55 20.25 -0.04
C THR A 685 -7.57 18.76 -0.36
N HIS A 686 -7.78 18.40 -1.65
CA HIS A 686 -7.80 16.99 -2.08
C HIS A 686 -6.48 16.30 -1.76
N ARG A 687 -6.55 14.99 -1.44
CA ARG A 687 -5.38 14.19 -1.05
C ARG A 687 -4.36 13.98 -2.17
N HIS A 688 -4.79 13.90 -3.46
CA HIS A 688 -3.87 13.78 -4.58
C HIS A 688 -3.20 15.13 -4.90
N ILE A 689 -1.91 15.05 -5.21
CA ILE A 689 -1.08 16.16 -5.65
C ILE A 689 -0.46 15.86 -7.02
N SER A 690 -1.25 15.28 -7.91
CA SER A 690 -0.84 14.74 -9.22
C SER A 690 0.02 15.67 -10.08
N PRO A 691 -0.22 17.01 -10.16
CA PRO A 691 0.64 17.89 -10.94
C PRO A 691 2.05 18.06 -10.39
N LEU A 692 2.33 17.52 -9.21
CA LEU A 692 3.68 17.51 -8.61
C LEU A 692 4.48 16.24 -8.91
N TYR A 693 3.97 15.37 -9.77
CA TYR A 693 4.74 14.23 -10.30
C TYR A 693 6.09 14.66 -10.89
N GLY A 694 6.11 15.78 -11.61
CA GLY A 694 7.32 16.35 -12.19
C GLY A 694 8.34 16.89 -11.18
N LEU A 695 7.94 17.10 -9.90
CA LEU A 695 8.81 17.44 -8.79
C LEU A 695 9.31 16.19 -8.06
N TYR A 696 8.40 15.26 -7.74
CA TYR A 696 8.69 13.96 -7.16
C TYR A 696 7.59 12.93 -7.53
N PRO A 697 7.94 11.73 -8.02
CA PRO A 697 9.29 11.13 -8.07
C PRO A 697 10.18 11.62 -9.23
N TYR A 698 9.60 12.17 -10.31
CA TYR A 698 10.38 12.72 -11.40
C TYR A 698 11.14 13.98 -10.95
N TYR A 699 11.99 14.54 -11.81
CA TYR A 699 12.87 15.67 -11.49
C TYR A 699 12.96 16.70 -12.63
N GLU A 700 11.87 16.93 -13.37
CA GLU A 700 11.80 18.01 -14.36
C GLU A 700 11.51 19.39 -13.73
N ILE A 701 11.01 19.39 -12.50
CA ILE A 701 10.80 20.60 -11.68
C ILE A 701 11.83 20.60 -10.58
N THR A 702 12.76 21.55 -10.63
CA THR A 702 13.78 21.72 -9.61
C THR A 702 13.95 23.21 -9.26
N PRO A 703 14.34 23.57 -8.03
CA PRO A 703 14.65 24.95 -7.67
C PRO A 703 15.74 25.57 -8.54
N GLU A 704 16.71 24.76 -9.00
CA GLU A 704 17.89 25.21 -9.73
C GLU A 704 17.60 25.52 -11.20
N THR A 705 16.81 24.69 -11.89
CA THR A 705 16.65 24.77 -13.36
C THR A 705 15.28 25.26 -13.80
N THR A 706 14.28 25.17 -12.93
CA THR A 706 12.90 25.60 -13.20
C THR A 706 12.31 26.35 -12.00
N PRO A 707 12.96 27.42 -11.50
CA PRO A 707 12.59 28.08 -10.24
C PRO A 707 11.16 28.60 -10.22
N GLU A 708 10.61 29.05 -11.34
CA GLU A 708 9.22 29.50 -11.44
C GLU A 708 8.23 28.35 -11.23
N LEU A 709 8.51 27.17 -11.81
CA LEU A 709 7.69 25.97 -11.61
C LEU A 709 7.84 25.42 -10.19
N ALA A 710 9.03 25.50 -9.61
CA ALA A 710 9.29 25.13 -8.22
C ALA A 710 8.48 26.01 -7.26
N GLU A 711 8.45 27.33 -7.49
CA GLU A 711 7.64 28.24 -6.67
C GLU A 711 6.14 28.03 -6.89
N ALA A 712 5.70 27.73 -8.12
CA ALA A 712 4.31 27.38 -8.41
C ALA A 712 3.89 26.06 -7.72
N SER A 713 4.81 25.09 -7.63
CA SER A 713 4.63 23.83 -6.90
C SER A 713 4.55 24.06 -5.38
N ARG A 714 5.37 24.97 -4.84
CA ARG A 714 5.31 25.40 -3.44
C ARG A 714 3.95 25.99 -3.09
N LYS A 715 3.43 26.87 -3.91
CA LYS A 715 2.09 27.47 -3.74
C LYS A 715 0.98 26.41 -3.83
N PHE A 716 1.13 25.42 -4.69
CA PHE A 716 0.20 24.30 -4.80
C PHE A 716 0.20 23.45 -3.52
N LEU A 717 1.37 23.09 -2.98
CA LEU A 717 1.50 22.35 -1.72
C LEU A 717 0.90 23.11 -0.54
N VAL A 718 1.16 24.43 -0.43
CA VAL A 718 0.58 25.29 0.61
C VAL A 718 -0.94 25.26 0.52
N LYS A 719 -1.53 25.35 -0.68
CA LYS A 719 -2.98 25.30 -0.89
C LYS A 719 -3.58 23.95 -0.52
N ARG A 720 -2.92 22.85 -0.87
CA ARG A 720 -3.32 21.48 -0.49
C ARG A 720 -3.24 21.26 1.02
N GLY A 721 -2.27 21.88 1.69
CA GLY A 721 -2.07 21.79 3.14
C GLY A 721 -1.98 20.36 3.64
N VAL A 722 -2.41 20.12 4.86
CA VAL A 722 -2.57 18.78 5.44
C VAL A 722 -3.68 17.99 4.71
N GLY A 723 -4.62 18.71 4.09
CA GLY A 723 -5.67 18.16 3.25
C GLY A 723 -6.63 17.26 4.02
N GLN A 724 -6.96 16.12 3.40
CA GLN A 724 -7.83 15.11 4.02
C GLN A 724 -7.06 14.22 5.00
N SER A 725 -5.84 14.60 5.41
CA SER A 725 -4.96 13.89 6.36
C SER A 725 -4.82 12.39 6.06
N THR A 726 -4.61 12.02 4.79
CA THR A 726 -4.35 10.64 4.42
C THR A 726 -2.86 10.34 4.51
N GLY A 727 -2.49 9.20 5.11
CA GLY A 727 -1.09 8.86 5.36
C GLY A 727 -0.20 8.93 4.12
N TRP A 728 -0.58 8.25 3.01
CA TRP A 728 0.22 8.27 1.79
C TRP A 728 0.33 9.67 1.16
N SER A 729 -0.71 10.51 1.28
CA SER A 729 -0.65 11.89 0.78
C SER A 729 0.36 12.74 1.56
N ASN A 730 0.37 12.58 2.88
CA ASN A 730 1.32 13.27 3.74
C ASN A 730 2.75 12.78 3.47
N ALA A 731 2.94 11.46 3.29
CA ALA A 731 4.23 10.88 2.90
C ALA A 731 4.72 11.43 1.53
N TRP A 732 3.85 11.57 0.53
CA TRP A 732 4.23 12.19 -0.75
C TRP A 732 4.66 13.67 -0.57
N LYS A 733 3.97 14.41 0.30
CA LYS A 733 4.30 15.82 0.57
C LYS A 733 5.64 15.97 1.29
N ILE A 734 6.05 15.02 2.17
CA ILE A 734 7.41 15.00 2.73
C ILE A 734 8.44 15.02 1.60
N ASN A 735 8.31 14.09 0.64
CA ASN A 735 9.20 13.98 -0.51
C ASN A 735 9.21 15.26 -1.38
N CYS A 736 8.05 15.82 -1.66
CA CYS A 736 7.94 17.05 -2.45
C CYS A 736 8.59 18.25 -1.78
N TRP A 737 8.38 18.45 -0.47
CA TRP A 737 9.01 19.52 0.28
C TRP A 737 10.51 19.33 0.41
N ALA A 738 10.98 18.09 0.58
CA ALA A 738 12.40 17.77 0.56
C ALA A 738 13.06 18.15 -0.77
N ARG A 739 12.38 17.87 -1.91
CA ARG A 739 12.86 18.28 -3.26
C ARG A 739 12.85 19.79 -3.49
N LEU A 740 12.04 20.54 -2.75
CA LEU A 740 12.05 22.00 -2.73
C LEU A 740 13.09 22.58 -1.75
N GLY A 741 13.87 21.75 -1.07
CA GLY A 741 14.88 22.16 -0.09
C GLY A 741 14.30 22.73 1.21
N ASP A 742 13.03 22.43 1.54
CA ASP A 742 12.36 22.99 2.70
C ASP A 742 12.23 21.93 3.81
N GLY A 743 13.27 21.85 4.65
CA GLY A 743 13.35 20.87 5.73
C GLY A 743 12.27 21.07 6.80
N GLN A 744 11.92 22.31 7.10
CA GLN A 744 10.89 22.59 8.11
C GLN A 744 9.49 22.20 7.60
N LYS A 745 9.19 22.44 6.33
CA LYS A 745 7.93 21.97 5.74
C LYS A 745 7.88 20.44 5.60
N SER A 746 8.99 19.79 5.29
CA SER A 746 9.07 18.33 5.33
C SER A 746 8.80 17.81 6.74
N TRP A 747 9.39 18.44 7.76
CA TRP A 747 9.14 18.11 9.16
C TRP A 747 7.68 18.27 9.58
N ASP A 748 6.99 19.33 9.14
CA ASP A 748 5.56 19.52 9.43
C ASP A 748 4.75 18.25 9.05
N PHE A 749 5.09 17.60 7.92
CA PHE A 749 4.42 16.39 7.47
C PHE A 749 4.96 15.11 8.13
N VAL A 750 6.25 15.04 8.47
CA VAL A 750 6.80 13.98 9.33
C VAL A 750 6.07 13.96 10.67
N HIS A 751 5.97 15.12 11.30
CA HIS A 751 5.24 15.30 12.55
C HIS A 751 3.77 14.90 12.42
N GLN A 752 3.08 15.38 11.38
CA GLN A 752 1.67 15.02 11.10
C GLN A 752 1.45 13.51 10.93
N MET A 753 2.39 12.82 10.27
CA MET A 753 2.34 11.36 10.12
C MET A 753 2.41 10.65 11.47
N LEU A 754 3.30 11.07 12.35
CA LEU A 754 3.47 10.49 13.69
C LEU A 754 2.27 10.79 14.60
N LEU A 755 1.63 11.97 14.44
CA LEU A 755 0.44 12.34 15.20
C LEU A 755 -0.81 11.54 14.81
N ASP A 756 -1.14 11.56 13.50
CA ASP A 756 -2.47 11.20 13.01
C ASP A 756 -2.48 9.95 12.12
N ASN A 757 -1.33 9.57 11.54
CA ASN A 757 -1.28 8.52 10.53
C ASN A 757 -0.46 7.30 10.96
N THR A 758 -0.26 7.11 12.26
CA THR A 758 0.51 5.98 12.82
C THR A 758 -0.30 5.23 13.86
N TYR A 759 -0.39 3.90 13.71
CA TYR A 759 -0.95 2.99 14.71
C TYR A 759 0.08 2.63 15.79
N ASP A 760 -0.40 2.09 16.91
CA ASP A 760 0.46 1.70 18.04
C ASP A 760 1.60 0.76 17.64
N ASN A 761 1.38 -0.11 16.66
CA ASN A 761 2.39 -1.04 16.12
C ASN A 761 3.25 -0.47 14.98
N MET A 762 3.25 0.83 14.77
CA MET A 762 3.98 1.54 13.73
C MET A 762 3.47 1.31 12.29
N PHE A 763 2.39 0.56 12.07
CA PHE A 763 1.72 0.57 10.77
C PHE A 763 1.13 1.95 10.44
N SER A 764 1.17 2.33 9.17
CA SER A 764 0.56 3.58 8.74
C SER A 764 -0.97 3.49 8.71
N GLN A 765 -1.62 4.59 9.06
CA GLN A 765 -3.06 4.74 9.07
C GLN A 765 -3.51 5.60 7.90
N PHE A 766 -4.52 5.12 7.15
CA PHE A 766 -5.08 5.89 6.02
C PHE A 766 -5.63 7.24 6.48
N ARG A 767 -6.49 7.24 7.51
CA ARG A 767 -7.04 8.44 8.15
C ARG A 767 -7.32 8.18 9.62
N PRO A 768 -7.20 9.17 10.48
CA PRO A 768 -7.72 9.08 11.84
C PRO A 768 -9.22 8.72 11.79
N PRO A 769 -9.68 7.75 12.58
CA PRO A 769 -11.10 7.45 12.65
C PRO A 769 -11.84 8.64 13.29
N ALA A 770 -12.98 9.03 12.71
CA ALA A 770 -13.78 10.13 13.24
C ALA A 770 -14.40 9.82 14.62
N ASN A 771 -14.47 8.54 14.99
CA ASN A 771 -14.90 8.04 16.28
C ASN A 771 -14.47 6.57 16.45
N GLU A 772 -14.53 6.03 17.67
CA GLU A 772 -14.12 4.67 18.03
C GLU A 772 -14.86 3.55 17.28
N LYS A 773 -16.04 3.82 16.73
CA LYS A 773 -16.85 2.84 15.99
C LYS A 773 -16.46 2.78 14.50
N GLN A 774 -15.69 3.74 14.02
CA GLN A 774 -15.22 3.74 12.63
C GLN A 774 -14.10 2.72 12.47
N LYS A 775 -14.19 1.89 11.43
CA LYS A 775 -13.12 0.93 11.10
C LYS A 775 -11.81 1.68 10.84
N LYS A 776 -10.77 1.26 11.51
CA LYS A 776 -9.40 1.69 11.25
C LYS A 776 -8.96 1.16 9.89
N LEU A 777 -8.43 2.02 9.03
CA LEU A 777 -8.05 1.66 7.67
C LEU A 777 -6.53 1.70 7.54
N PHE A 778 -5.95 0.56 7.20
CA PHE A 778 -4.53 0.39 6.93
C PHE A 778 -4.25 0.49 5.43
N GLN A 779 -3.18 1.18 5.08
CA GLN A 779 -2.54 1.18 3.76
C GLN A 779 -1.04 1.31 3.97
N ILE A 780 -0.27 0.32 3.53
CA ILE A 780 1.16 0.20 3.85
C ILE A 780 2.03 1.25 3.15
N GLU A 781 1.59 1.77 2.01
CA GLU A 781 2.39 2.68 1.19
C GLU A 781 2.86 3.92 1.93
N ALA A 782 2.12 4.37 2.95
CA ALA A 782 2.54 5.54 3.71
C ALA A 782 3.79 5.26 4.59
N ASN A 783 3.98 4.03 5.07
CA ASN A 783 5.23 3.63 5.72
C ASN A 783 6.42 3.76 4.76
N PHE A 784 6.25 3.26 3.54
CA PHE A 784 7.31 3.28 2.51
C PHE A 784 7.60 4.69 2.01
N GLY A 785 6.55 5.47 1.73
CA GLY A 785 6.68 6.86 1.28
C GLY A 785 7.32 7.77 2.34
N PHE A 786 7.06 7.52 3.62
CA PHE A 786 7.73 8.21 4.73
C PHE A 786 9.22 7.88 4.76
N THR A 787 9.58 6.60 4.66
CA THR A 787 10.97 6.15 4.64
C THR A 787 11.75 6.78 3.49
N ALA A 788 11.16 6.79 2.28
CA ALA A 788 11.75 7.48 1.13
C ALA A 788 11.88 8.99 1.37
N GLY A 789 10.88 9.61 2.01
CA GLY A 789 10.88 11.03 2.35
C GLY A 789 12.00 11.40 3.32
N VAL A 790 12.22 10.60 4.36
CA VAL A 790 13.36 10.78 5.29
C VAL A 790 14.69 10.65 4.55
N ALA A 791 14.83 9.66 3.66
CA ALA A 791 16.03 9.53 2.84
C ALA A 791 16.24 10.75 1.94
N GLU A 792 15.18 11.29 1.28
CA GLU A 792 15.24 12.51 0.46
C GLU A 792 15.54 13.79 1.28
N MET A 793 15.14 13.84 2.54
CA MET A 793 15.53 14.95 3.44
C MET A 793 17.03 14.94 3.75
N LEU A 794 17.64 13.75 3.84
CA LEU A 794 19.04 13.56 4.21
C LEU A 794 19.98 13.50 3.00
N MET A 795 19.55 12.92 1.89
CA MET A 795 20.36 12.78 0.69
C MET A 795 19.51 12.72 -0.58
N GLN A 796 19.85 13.49 -1.59
CA GLN A 796 19.25 13.45 -2.93
C GLN A 796 20.33 13.19 -3.97
N SER A 797 19.98 12.52 -5.08
CA SER A 797 20.93 12.19 -6.14
C SER A 797 20.39 12.38 -7.56
N HIS A 798 19.32 13.17 -7.74
CA HIS A 798 18.80 13.46 -9.06
C HIS A 798 19.71 14.43 -9.83
N PRO A 799 19.77 14.37 -11.18
CA PRO A 799 20.56 15.28 -12.00
C PRO A 799 20.13 16.74 -11.81
N GLU A 800 21.08 17.65 -11.65
CA GLU A 800 20.79 19.07 -11.50
C GLU A 800 20.10 19.68 -12.73
N SER A 801 20.49 19.22 -13.93
CA SER A 801 19.92 19.72 -15.18
C SER A 801 18.48 19.32 -15.44
N GLY A 802 17.87 18.48 -14.59
CA GLY A 802 16.54 17.90 -14.83
C GLY A 802 16.47 17.04 -16.09
N LYS A 803 17.60 16.73 -16.72
CA LYS A 803 17.68 15.94 -17.97
C LYS A 803 17.99 14.49 -17.66
N VAL A 804 17.23 13.62 -18.26
CA VAL A 804 17.45 12.17 -18.18
C VAL A 804 18.86 11.81 -18.65
N GLY A 805 19.57 11.00 -17.84
CA GLY A 805 20.92 10.53 -18.13
C GLY A 805 22.03 11.58 -18.00
N ALA A 806 21.74 12.77 -17.48
CA ALA A 806 22.80 13.66 -17.00
C ALA A 806 23.48 13.07 -15.74
N PRO A 807 24.73 13.41 -15.45
CA PRO A 807 25.41 12.96 -14.23
C PRO A 807 24.60 13.28 -12.98
N PRO A 808 24.55 12.38 -12.00
CA PRO A 808 23.88 12.63 -10.73
C PRO A 808 24.62 13.70 -9.91
N VAL A 809 23.88 14.45 -9.12
CA VAL A 809 24.42 15.36 -8.11
C VAL A 809 23.98 14.90 -6.74
N ILE A 810 24.90 14.41 -5.94
CA ILE A 810 24.67 13.97 -4.57
C ILE A 810 24.57 15.19 -3.67
N ARG A 811 23.38 15.50 -3.18
CA ARG A 811 23.13 16.62 -2.25
C ARG A 811 23.08 16.07 -0.84
N LEU A 812 23.94 16.59 0.02
CA LEU A 812 24.01 16.23 1.44
C LEU A 812 23.12 17.16 2.26
N LEU A 813 22.26 16.58 3.10
CA LEU A 813 21.34 17.26 4.01
C LEU A 813 20.49 18.36 3.34
N PRO A 814 19.94 18.13 2.12
CA PRO A 814 19.27 19.19 1.34
C PRO A 814 18.01 19.75 2.03
N ALA A 815 17.42 19.01 2.97
CA ALA A 815 16.20 19.41 3.67
C ALA A 815 16.21 18.94 5.14
N LEU A 816 17.32 19.17 5.83
CA LEU A 816 17.45 18.85 7.24
C LEU A 816 16.57 19.79 8.08
N PRO A 817 15.68 19.29 8.98
CA PRO A 817 14.88 20.11 9.85
C PRO A 817 15.64 20.49 11.12
N GLU A 818 15.26 21.61 11.75
CA GLU A 818 15.84 22.07 13.02
C GLU A 818 15.69 21.05 14.17
N GLN A 819 14.68 20.17 14.09
CA GLN A 819 14.41 19.14 15.08
C GLN A 819 15.42 17.98 15.06
N TRP A 820 16.26 17.90 14.03
CA TRP A 820 17.33 16.91 13.90
C TRP A 820 18.72 17.59 13.92
N PRO A 821 19.10 18.25 15.05
CA PRO A 821 20.33 19.01 15.10
C PRO A 821 21.58 18.14 14.97
N ALA A 822 21.49 16.87 15.29
CA ALA A 822 22.56 15.89 15.15
C ALA A 822 22.00 14.55 14.70
N GLY A 823 22.82 13.73 14.09
CA GLY A 823 22.46 12.38 13.68
C GLY A 823 23.50 11.74 12.78
N LYS A 824 23.20 10.50 12.40
CA LYS A 824 24.03 9.73 11.48
C LYS A 824 23.17 8.83 10.63
N VAL A 825 23.43 8.81 9.34
CA VAL A 825 22.92 7.84 8.40
C VAL A 825 24.09 7.19 7.66
N THR A 826 24.04 5.87 7.45
CA THR A 826 25.06 5.14 6.69
C THR A 826 24.40 4.32 5.59
N GLY A 827 25.14 4.12 4.48
CA GLY A 827 24.80 3.19 3.42
C GLY A 827 23.66 3.59 2.50
N LEU A 828 23.22 4.87 2.48
CA LEU A 828 22.25 5.34 1.50
C LEU A 828 22.82 5.19 0.08
N LEU A 829 21.99 4.68 -0.85
CA LEU A 829 22.43 4.53 -2.24
C LEU A 829 22.01 5.73 -3.07
N ALA A 830 22.93 6.25 -3.84
CA ALA A 830 22.70 7.33 -4.80
C ALA A 830 22.80 6.81 -6.25
N ARG A 831 22.09 7.49 -7.16
CA ARG A 831 22.18 7.23 -8.60
C ARG A 831 23.64 7.32 -9.06
N GLY A 832 24.01 6.53 -10.06
CA GLY A 832 25.39 6.43 -10.52
C GLY A 832 26.22 5.38 -9.77
N GLY A 833 25.64 4.66 -8.81
CA GLY A 833 26.31 3.61 -8.04
C GLY A 833 27.23 4.17 -6.97
N PHE A 834 26.72 5.06 -6.14
CA PHE A 834 27.44 5.57 -4.98
C PHE A 834 26.72 5.19 -3.69
N GLU A 835 27.46 4.70 -2.69
CA GLU A 835 26.97 4.51 -1.34
C GLU A 835 27.47 5.65 -0.47
N VAL A 836 26.59 6.21 0.38
CA VAL A 836 26.83 7.50 1.06
C VAL A 836 26.54 7.35 2.55
N ASP A 837 27.51 7.73 3.38
CA ASP A 837 27.37 7.93 4.81
C ASP A 837 27.40 9.43 5.12
N ILE A 838 26.60 9.87 6.07
CA ILE A 838 26.54 11.27 6.51
C ILE A 838 26.44 11.30 8.04
N GLU A 839 27.33 12.03 8.68
CA GLU A 839 27.26 12.38 10.09
C GLU A 839 27.19 13.90 10.24
N TRP A 840 26.28 14.38 11.08
CA TRP A 840 26.06 15.81 11.29
C TRP A 840 25.87 16.13 12.77
N ALA A 841 26.28 17.36 13.14
CA ALA A 841 26.07 17.95 14.44
C ALA A 841 25.79 19.45 14.27
N ASP A 842 24.98 20.01 15.16
CA ASP A 842 24.55 21.41 15.12
C ASP A 842 23.94 21.84 13.76
N GLY A 843 23.33 20.89 13.06
CA GLY A 843 22.72 21.10 11.74
C GLY A 843 23.72 21.10 10.57
N GLU A 844 25.01 20.86 10.81
CA GLU A 844 26.07 20.89 9.81
C GLU A 844 26.70 19.51 9.60
N VAL A 845 27.11 19.19 8.36
CA VAL A 845 27.86 17.96 8.06
C VAL A 845 29.19 17.99 8.80
N VAL A 846 29.46 17.01 9.64
CA VAL A 846 30.75 16.76 10.28
C VAL A 846 31.64 15.94 9.37
N GLU A 847 31.11 14.83 8.88
CA GLU A 847 31.78 13.92 7.95
C GLU A 847 30.78 13.33 6.97
N ALA A 848 31.16 13.23 5.70
CA ALA A 848 30.47 12.39 4.72
C ALA A 848 31.47 11.46 4.04
N THR A 849 31.05 10.21 3.82
CA THR A 849 31.84 9.20 3.11
C THR A 849 31.12 8.80 1.83
N ILE A 850 31.80 8.90 0.70
CA ILE A 850 31.28 8.50 -0.61
C ILE A 850 32.06 7.27 -1.08
N HIS A 851 31.39 6.15 -1.20
CA HIS A 851 31.92 4.90 -1.74
C HIS A 851 31.44 4.73 -3.17
N SER A 852 32.37 4.64 -4.12
CA SER A 852 32.07 4.40 -5.55
C SER A 852 31.95 2.91 -5.82
N LEU A 853 30.78 2.44 -6.26
CA LEU A 853 30.54 1.06 -6.61
C LEU A 853 30.97 0.76 -8.07
N ASN A 854 30.88 1.75 -8.96
CA ASN A 854 31.01 1.58 -10.40
C ASN A 854 32.19 2.37 -11.03
N GLY A 855 32.89 3.19 -10.29
CA GLY A 855 33.97 4.05 -10.83
C GLY A 855 33.47 5.16 -11.76
N THR A 856 32.25 5.63 -11.59
CA THR A 856 31.65 6.70 -12.37
C THR A 856 32.00 8.06 -11.76
N PRO A 857 32.26 9.10 -12.61
CA PRO A 857 32.38 10.45 -12.07
C PRO A 857 31.04 10.96 -11.52
N GLY A 858 31.09 11.77 -10.48
CA GLY A 858 29.94 12.36 -9.85
C GLY A 858 30.22 13.75 -9.27
N THR A 859 29.22 14.39 -8.75
CA THR A 859 29.32 15.68 -8.07
C THR A 859 28.63 15.58 -6.72
N VAL A 860 29.28 16.07 -5.67
CA VAL A 860 28.68 16.26 -4.35
C VAL A 860 28.41 17.74 -4.13
N ARG A 861 27.21 18.04 -3.63
CA ARG A 861 26.82 19.39 -3.23
C ARG A 861 26.47 19.41 -1.73
N TYR A 862 27.05 20.35 -1.01
CA TYR A 862 26.68 20.65 0.37
C TYR A 862 26.61 22.18 0.56
N GLY A 863 25.41 22.71 0.77
CA GLY A 863 25.16 24.14 0.69
C GLY A 863 25.62 24.72 -0.66
N ASP A 864 26.48 25.73 -0.62
CA ASP A 864 27.06 26.35 -1.83
C ASP A 864 28.34 25.65 -2.32
N GLN A 865 28.83 24.64 -1.60
CA GLN A 865 30.04 23.92 -1.98
C GLN A 865 29.70 22.85 -3.04
N ILE A 866 30.51 22.80 -4.09
CA ILE A 866 30.44 21.80 -5.17
C ILE A 866 31.78 21.09 -5.22
N ILE A 867 31.76 19.77 -5.10
CA ILE A 867 32.94 18.91 -5.06
C ILE A 867 32.79 17.85 -6.16
N GLU A 868 33.69 17.90 -7.12
CA GLU A 868 33.77 16.84 -8.15
C GLU A 868 34.37 15.56 -7.55
N ILE A 869 33.73 14.43 -7.79
CA ILE A 869 34.18 13.11 -7.39
C ILE A 869 34.63 12.33 -8.61
N ASN A 870 35.85 11.79 -8.54
CA ASN A 870 36.41 10.90 -9.57
C ASN A 870 37.25 9.83 -8.88
N ILE A 871 36.57 8.82 -8.36
CA ILE A 871 37.14 7.71 -7.58
C ILE A 871 36.88 6.39 -8.28
N GLU A 872 37.84 5.49 -8.26
CA GLU A 872 37.75 4.17 -8.90
C GLU A 872 36.65 3.30 -8.21
N ALA A 873 36.21 2.27 -8.93
CA ALA A 873 35.25 1.31 -8.36
C ALA A 873 35.84 0.60 -7.13
N GLY A 874 35.11 0.62 -6.03
CA GLY A 874 35.52 0.06 -4.74
C GLY A 874 36.30 1.03 -3.85
N GLU A 875 36.63 2.24 -4.33
CA GLU A 875 37.34 3.25 -3.54
C GLU A 875 36.35 4.19 -2.78
N ILE A 876 36.88 4.87 -1.79
CA ILE A 876 36.15 5.75 -0.87
C ILE A 876 36.79 7.15 -0.85
N GLN A 877 35.97 8.18 -0.94
CA GLN A 877 36.34 9.55 -0.68
C GLN A 877 35.66 10.05 0.60
N ARG A 878 36.42 10.59 1.52
CA ARG A 878 35.92 11.26 2.73
C ARG A 878 35.89 12.76 2.56
N LEU A 879 34.82 13.36 2.97
CA LEU A 879 34.60 14.80 3.02
C LEU A 879 34.43 15.19 4.48
N VAL A 880 35.30 16.03 4.99
CA VAL A 880 35.28 16.54 6.38
C VAL A 880 35.06 18.04 6.32
N ALA A 881 34.18 18.57 7.19
CA ALA A 881 33.96 20.01 7.26
C ALA A 881 35.28 20.75 7.56
N SER A 882 35.60 21.74 6.76
CA SER A 882 36.77 22.60 7.02
C SER A 882 36.51 23.48 8.22
N GLY A 883 36.90 23.04 9.44
CA GLY A 883 36.74 23.88 10.63
C GLY A 883 36.59 23.16 11.98
N SER A 884 36.75 21.83 12.08
CA SER A 884 36.82 21.12 13.36
C SER A 884 38.23 20.92 13.87
#